data_a59db80f7cad8fac4f8aae3bd36873cc
#
_entry.id   a59db80f7cad8fac4f8aae3bd36873cc
#
_cell.length_a   1.000
_cell.length_b   1.000
_cell.length_c   1.000
_cell.angle_alpha   90.00
_cell.angle_beta   90.00
_cell.angle_gamma   90.00
#
_symmetry.space_group_name_H-M   'P 1'
#
loop_
_entity.id
_entity.type
_entity.pdbx_description
1 polymer ?
#
loop_
_entity_poly.entity_id
_entity_poly.type
_entity_poly.pdbx_seq_one_letter_code
_entity_poly.pdbx_strand_id
1 'polypeptide(L)'
;MSDNTLATLEVTAPRLSRELYATPAAVSTLDREAIAQGQQRTRLDEALVRVPGMFLQNRDNFAQGQRISIRGFGARAPFGVRGITVMVDGIPYTLPDGQAQLDAIDLDSAERIEVIRGPSSVLYGNAAGGVIDVTTADGRDNPGSSVRTEVGSDGYRKAVVQTGGARGDWSHHVSFSALNVDGYREQSSTEKYLLNAKLRRELGSDRALTAIINLLENPRSEDPGALNAREVASGRDQAAPNSLALDAGQNVDQQLLGLQYEDLSAGPGEFYLKGFVAQRDFEQQLPYVGDSRIGYQRDYLGASAEYHHEVSLGSLPLSYITGVDVARQDDERFRNAVNGQGVVGEQLAEETQTATSAGVFAQGDLALTEQVTLSLGARFDSVELKVDDSYLSDGDQSGEQTFNEWSGSAGLSYRYRPQHQVYVNTGTAFETPTFSEFANPLGGGFNPSVSPQKAWNREVGARGYVAPLAMDYDLTLFSVRVRDELVPYDDGGRTFYQNAGDTDRDGIELALGWQLADQWRLDSALTLASYEFDRFTTPSESFGGNRIPGLPEQTWVNQLTWQGLDERFATLETEYVGDMVADNANETEVDSYWLVNLRVGDGWQLGSDTRLNAYVGVRNLLDEEHYANVRLNGTFGRFYEPAPRRSVYGGLEVRF
;
A
#
# COMPACT_ATOMS: atom_id res chain seq x y z
N MET A 1 1.55 -40.72 -13.09
CA MET A 1 2.13 -39.47 -13.60
C MET A 1 0.93 -38.55 -13.76
N SER A 2 0.58 -37.83 -12.74
CA SER A 2 -0.41 -36.76 -12.85
C SER A 2 0.26 -35.61 -13.57
N ASP A 3 -0.30 -35.18 -14.68
CA ASP A 3 0.03 -33.91 -15.31
C ASP A 3 -0.23 -32.78 -14.28
N ASN A 4 0.79 -32.41 -13.53
CA ASN A 4 0.80 -31.15 -12.80
C ASN A 4 1.03 -30.07 -13.85
N THR A 5 -0.01 -29.75 -14.61
CA THR A 5 -0.15 -28.42 -15.20
C THR A 5 -0.34 -27.48 -14.03
N LEU A 6 0.76 -26.84 -13.60
CA LEU A 6 0.70 -25.67 -12.71
C LEU A 6 -0.34 -24.74 -13.32
N ALA A 7 -1.36 -24.38 -12.54
CA ALA A 7 -2.37 -23.43 -12.96
C ALA A 7 -1.65 -22.19 -13.49
N THR A 8 -2.01 -21.74 -14.68
CA THR A 8 -1.43 -20.55 -15.27
C THR A 8 -1.79 -19.38 -14.34
N LEU A 9 -0.80 -18.83 -13.65
CA LEU A 9 -1.03 -17.72 -12.75
C LEU A 9 -1.39 -16.47 -13.58
N GLU A 10 -2.63 -16.04 -13.44
CA GLU A 10 -3.16 -14.88 -14.12
C GLU A 10 -3.04 -13.65 -13.21
N VAL A 11 -2.56 -12.53 -13.77
CA VAL A 11 -2.43 -11.25 -13.09
C VAL A 11 -3.44 -10.26 -13.66
N THR A 12 -4.14 -9.55 -12.80
CA THR A 12 -5.22 -8.61 -13.14
C THR A 12 -4.89 -7.16 -12.81
N ALA A 13 -3.93 -6.92 -11.92
CA ALA A 13 -3.48 -5.57 -11.60
C ALA A 13 -3.00 -4.76 -12.83
N PRO A 14 -2.50 -5.34 -13.94
CA PRO A 14 -2.27 -4.60 -15.18
C PRO A 14 -3.53 -4.17 -15.94
N ARG A 15 -4.74 -4.29 -15.35
CA ARG A 15 -6.07 -4.06 -15.94
C ARG A 15 -6.43 -5.00 -17.09
N LEU A 16 -5.48 -5.32 -17.96
CA LEU A 16 -5.63 -6.40 -18.94
C LEU A 16 -5.19 -7.70 -18.28
N SER A 17 -6.12 -8.64 -18.06
CA SER A 17 -5.82 -9.95 -17.49
C SER A 17 -4.82 -10.69 -18.36
N ARG A 18 -3.75 -11.19 -17.75
CA ARG A 18 -2.61 -11.80 -18.45
C ARG A 18 -2.03 -12.96 -17.67
N GLU A 19 -1.47 -13.90 -18.41
CA GLU A 19 -0.54 -14.84 -17.78
C GLU A 19 0.67 -14.08 -17.20
N LEU A 20 1.07 -14.40 -15.98
CA LEU A 20 2.27 -13.79 -15.35
C LEU A 20 3.49 -13.88 -16.28
N TYR A 21 3.66 -15.03 -16.96
CA TYR A 21 4.76 -15.27 -17.91
C TYR A 21 4.61 -14.55 -19.27
N ALA A 22 3.57 -13.74 -19.46
CA ALA A 22 3.41 -12.85 -20.62
C ALA A 22 3.54 -11.38 -20.25
N THR A 23 3.58 -11.05 -18.95
CA THR A 23 3.58 -9.67 -18.45
C THR A 23 5.00 -9.08 -18.43
N PRO A 24 5.30 -8.01 -19.21
CA PRO A 24 6.63 -7.38 -19.23
C PRO A 24 6.79 -6.33 -18.11
N ALA A 25 6.53 -6.71 -16.87
CA ALA A 25 6.66 -5.86 -15.69
C ALA A 25 6.96 -6.70 -14.45
N ALA A 26 7.57 -6.10 -13.43
CA ALA A 26 7.79 -6.74 -12.14
C ALA A 26 6.46 -6.80 -11.37
N VAL A 27 5.84 -7.97 -11.32
CA VAL A 27 4.57 -8.22 -10.61
C VAL A 27 4.76 -9.33 -9.60
N SER A 28 4.28 -9.10 -8.37
CA SER A 28 4.21 -10.12 -7.32
C SER A 28 2.76 -10.38 -6.95
N THR A 29 2.41 -11.64 -6.72
CA THR A 29 1.07 -12.06 -6.31
C THR A 29 1.16 -12.83 -5.01
N LEU A 30 0.32 -12.46 -4.06
CA LEU A 30 0.15 -13.12 -2.77
C LEU A 30 -1.27 -13.67 -2.72
N ASP A 31 -1.41 -14.97 -2.55
CA ASP A 31 -2.70 -15.64 -2.39
C ASP A 31 -3.19 -15.60 -0.94
N ARG A 32 -4.40 -16.10 -0.72
CA ARG A 32 -5.02 -16.15 0.61
C ARG A 32 -4.17 -16.89 1.64
N GLU A 33 -3.50 -18.00 1.26
CA GLU A 33 -2.65 -18.74 2.18
C GLU A 33 -1.47 -17.89 2.63
N ALA A 34 -0.80 -17.23 1.70
CA ALA A 34 0.29 -16.32 1.98
C ALA A 34 -0.12 -15.12 2.86
N ILE A 35 -1.36 -14.62 2.69
CA ILE A 35 -1.90 -13.49 3.49
C ILE A 35 -2.33 -13.95 4.89
N ALA A 36 -2.91 -15.16 5.02
CA ALA A 36 -3.70 -15.52 6.19
C ALA A 36 -3.04 -16.53 7.13
N GLN A 37 -2.13 -17.40 6.66
CA GLN A 37 -1.65 -18.54 7.46
C GLN A 37 -0.88 -18.12 8.72
N GLY A 38 -1.54 -18.25 9.88
CA GLY A 38 -0.96 -17.90 11.17
C GLY A 38 -0.68 -16.40 11.37
N GLN A 39 -1.19 -15.52 10.51
CA GLN A 39 -1.03 -14.07 10.58
C GLN A 39 -2.17 -13.41 11.37
N GLN A 40 -1.89 -12.27 12.02
CA GLN A 40 -2.89 -11.48 12.73
C GLN A 40 -3.81 -10.73 11.76
N ARG A 41 -3.35 -10.46 10.55
CA ARG A 41 -4.11 -9.73 9.50
C ARG A 41 -4.62 -8.36 9.96
N THR A 42 -3.77 -7.64 10.64
CA THR A 42 -4.07 -6.29 11.15
C THR A 42 -3.47 -5.20 10.27
N ARG A 43 -2.39 -5.50 9.54
CA ARG A 43 -1.58 -4.54 8.78
C ARG A 43 -1.05 -5.18 7.49
N LEU A 44 -0.93 -4.36 6.46
CA LEU A 44 -0.44 -4.81 5.14
C LEU A 44 1.00 -5.32 5.16
N ASP A 45 1.86 -4.83 6.07
CA ASP A 45 3.24 -5.29 6.19
C ASP A 45 3.33 -6.80 6.45
N GLU A 46 2.39 -7.39 7.17
CA GLU A 46 2.38 -8.83 7.45
C GLU A 46 2.41 -9.70 6.17
N ALA A 47 1.81 -9.20 5.10
CA ALA A 47 1.84 -9.86 3.79
C ALA A 47 2.94 -9.30 2.88
N LEU A 48 3.11 -7.98 2.81
CA LEU A 48 3.89 -7.30 1.79
C LEU A 48 5.39 -7.27 2.03
N VAL A 49 5.89 -7.55 3.23
CA VAL A 49 7.36 -7.65 3.50
C VAL A 49 8.07 -8.67 2.60
N ARG A 50 7.33 -9.64 2.04
CA ARG A 50 7.82 -10.68 1.13
C ARG A 50 7.89 -10.26 -0.33
N VAL A 51 7.51 -9.03 -0.65
CA VAL A 51 7.58 -8.48 -2.01
C VAL A 51 8.90 -7.75 -2.18
N PRO A 52 9.80 -8.19 -3.07
CA PRO A 52 11.05 -7.46 -3.31
C PRO A 52 10.78 -6.03 -3.77
N GLY A 53 11.71 -5.10 -3.48
CA GLY A 53 11.57 -3.68 -3.85
C GLY A 53 10.63 -2.88 -2.96
N MET A 54 9.97 -3.53 -1.97
CA MET A 54 9.12 -2.85 -0.99
C MET A 54 9.83 -2.69 0.36
N PHE A 55 9.57 -1.56 1.01
CA PHE A 55 9.95 -1.33 2.39
C PHE A 55 8.79 -0.67 3.13
N LEU A 56 8.43 -1.25 4.29
CA LEU A 56 7.26 -0.83 5.05
C LEU A 56 7.69 -0.41 6.47
N GLN A 57 7.29 0.80 6.84
CA GLN A 57 7.52 1.37 8.17
C GLN A 57 6.21 1.78 8.84
N ASN A 58 6.31 2.26 10.05
CA ASN A 58 5.18 2.67 10.89
C ASN A 58 4.20 1.51 11.14
N ARG A 59 4.79 0.36 11.51
CA ARG A 59 4.05 -0.90 11.65
C ARG A 59 3.16 -0.96 12.89
N ASP A 60 3.46 -0.19 13.95
CA ASP A 60 2.84 -0.32 15.27
C ASP A 60 2.18 0.97 15.80
N ASN A 61 2.15 2.04 15.01
CA ASN A 61 1.45 3.28 15.32
C ASN A 61 0.20 3.41 14.43
N PHE A 62 -0.96 3.07 14.98
CA PHE A 62 -2.22 3.09 14.25
C PHE A 62 -2.76 4.51 13.98
N ALA A 63 -2.24 5.52 14.69
CA ALA A 63 -2.62 6.92 14.49
C ALA A 63 -1.93 7.59 13.30
N GLN A 64 -0.93 6.97 12.69
CA GLN A 64 -0.13 7.59 11.62
C GLN A 64 -0.28 6.91 10.25
N GLY A 65 -0.89 5.75 10.18
CA GLY A 65 -0.94 4.94 8.97
C GLY A 65 0.44 4.38 8.59
N GLN A 66 0.47 3.28 7.86
CA GLN A 66 1.72 2.67 7.40
C GLN A 66 2.35 3.51 6.31
N ARG A 67 3.68 3.67 6.36
CA ARG A 67 4.49 4.23 5.30
C ARG A 67 4.98 3.11 4.41
N ILE A 68 4.56 3.11 3.15
CA ILE A 68 4.96 2.13 2.16
C ILE A 68 5.88 2.80 1.15
N SER A 69 7.00 2.15 0.86
CA SER A 69 7.90 2.53 -0.22
C SER A 69 8.03 1.40 -1.23
N ILE A 70 7.96 1.72 -2.51
CA ILE A 70 8.30 0.83 -3.63
C ILE A 70 9.40 1.51 -4.44
N ARG A 71 10.58 0.88 -4.50
CA ARG A 71 11.77 1.45 -5.18
C ARG A 71 12.03 2.91 -4.79
N GLY A 72 11.85 3.23 -3.50
CA GLY A 72 12.06 4.56 -2.94
C GLY A 72 10.89 5.55 -3.08
N PHE A 73 9.88 5.30 -3.94
CA PHE A 73 8.68 6.12 -3.96
C PHE A 73 7.86 5.88 -2.69
N GLY A 74 7.28 6.94 -2.14
CA GLY A 74 6.52 6.89 -0.88
C GLY A 74 7.36 7.09 0.38
N ALA A 75 8.70 6.98 0.31
CA ALA A 75 9.59 7.13 1.49
C ALA A 75 9.44 8.49 2.18
N ARG A 76 9.23 9.58 1.42
CA ARG A 76 9.10 10.94 1.94
C ARG A 76 7.83 11.20 2.75
N ALA A 77 6.83 10.32 2.63
CA ALA A 77 5.53 10.54 3.28
C ALA A 77 5.67 10.53 4.81
N PRO A 78 5.29 11.60 5.52
CA PRO A 78 5.30 11.60 6.97
C PRO A 78 4.14 10.78 7.56
N PHE A 79 3.09 10.58 6.78
CA PHE A 79 1.89 9.78 7.09
C PHE A 79 1.20 9.35 5.80
N GLY A 80 0.49 8.22 5.84
CA GLY A 80 -0.20 7.66 4.68
C GLY A 80 0.77 7.21 3.57
N VAL A 81 0.25 7.01 2.38
CA VAL A 81 1.00 6.55 1.20
C VAL A 81 1.01 7.63 0.12
N ARG A 82 2.12 7.78 -0.57
CA ARG A 82 2.35 8.73 -1.66
C ARG A 82 2.96 8.03 -2.86
N GLY A 83 2.58 8.43 -4.06
CA GLY A 83 3.16 7.93 -5.32
C GLY A 83 2.91 6.45 -5.61
N ILE A 84 2.05 5.80 -4.83
CA ILE A 84 1.66 4.40 -4.99
C ILE A 84 0.13 4.36 -5.01
N THR A 85 -0.43 3.78 -6.06
CA THR A 85 -1.87 3.57 -6.14
C THR A 85 -2.27 2.31 -5.37
N VAL A 86 -3.26 2.45 -4.49
CA VAL A 86 -3.85 1.34 -3.73
C VAL A 86 -5.28 1.16 -4.19
N MET A 87 -5.62 -0.07 -4.56
CA MET A 87 -6.95 -0.47 -5.03
C MET A 87 -7.50 -1.58 -4.13
N VAL A 88 -8.80 -1.60 -3.93
CA VAL A 88 -9.51 -2.73 -3.32
C VAL A 88 -10.71 -3.06 -4.20
N ASP A 89 -10.76 -4.28 -4.73
CA ASP A 89 -11.78 -4.70 -5.69
C ASP A 89 -11.97 -3.71 -6.85
N GLY A 90 -10.87 -3.12 -7.34
CA GLY A 90 -10.89 -2.13 -8.42
C GLY A 90 -11.45 -0.76 -8.05
N ILE A 91 -11.70 -0.48 -6.76
CA ILE A 91 -12.03 0.85 -6.23
C ILE A 91 -10.75 1.49 -5.69
N PRO A 92 -10.38 2.72 -6.10
CA PRO A 92 -9.19 3.37 -5.61
C PRO A 92 -9.35 3.83 -4.15
N TYR A 93 -8.39 3.42 -3.30
CA TYR A 93 -8.17 3.95 -1.96
C TYR A 93 -7.13 5.08 -1.99
N THR A 94 -6.48 5.26 -3.14
CA THR A 94 -5.71 6.47 -3.43
C THR A 94 -6.66 7.54 -3.95
N LEU A 95 -6.64 8.69 -3.30
CA LEU A 95 -7.49 9.83 -3.54
C LEU A 95 -7.01 10.66 -4.75
N PRO A 96 -7.83 11.54 -5.33
CA PRO A 96 -7.43 12.43 -6.42
C PRO A 96 -6.24 13.33 -6.10
N ASP A 97 -6.02 13.70 -4.83
CA ASP A 97 -4.84 14.44 -4.39
C ASP A 97 -3.56 13.59 -4.28
N GLY A 98 -3.62 12.29 -4.58
CA GLY A 98 -2.49 11.36 -4.57
C GLY A 98 -2.19 10.70 -3.23
N GLN A 99 -2.97 10.93 -2.18
CA GLN A 99 -2.82 10.25 -0.89
C GLN A 99 -3.60 8.94 -0.86
N ALA A 100 -3.04 7.87 -0.27
CA ALA A 100 -3.80 6.67 0.03
C ALA A 100 -3.91 6.46 1.53
N GLN A 101 -5.09 5.98 1.96
CA GLN A 101 -5.41 5.59 3.33
C GLN A 101 -5.58 4.08 3.38
N LEU A 102 -4.93 3.42 4.34
CA LEU A 102 -4.86 1.96 4.42
C LEU A 102 -5.70 1.36 5.55
N ASP A 103 -6.21 2.19 6.44
CA ASP A 103 -6.89 1.79 7.67
C ASP A 103 -8.22 1.06 7.46
N ALA A 104 -8.88 1.30 6.31
CA ALA A 104 -10.12 0.64 5.94
C ALA A 104 -9.93 -0.65 5.10
N ILE A 105 -8.69 -1.11 4.86
CA ILE A 105 -8.44 -2.36 4.13
C ILE A 105 -8.65 -3.55 5.06
N ASP A 106 -9.55 -4.46 4.66
CA ASP A 106 -9.86 -5.69 5.40
C ASP A 106 -9.03 -6.88 4.89
N LEU A 107 -7.94 -7.17 5.57
CA LEU A 107 -7.09 -8.33 5.26
C LEU A 107 -7.75 -9.67 5.64
N ASP A 108 -8.77 -9.66 6.46
CA ASP A 108 -9.52 -10.88 6.80
C ASP A 108 -10.36 -11.35 5.61
N SER A 109 -10.88 -10.42 4.80
CA SER A 109 -11.59 -10.71 3.57
C SER A 109 -10.69 -10.82 2.33
N ALA A 110 -9.40 -10.47 2.41
CA ALA A 110 -8.51 -10.51 1.27
C ALA A 110 -8.30 -11.95 0.75
N GLU A 111 -8.49 -12.13 -0.55
CA GLU A 111 -8.24 -13.38 -1.29
C GLU A 111 -6.90 -13.34 -2.00
N ARG A 112 -6.53 -12.16 -2.51
CA ARG A 112 -5.30 -11.96 -3.28
C ARG A 112 -4.83 -10.52 -3.14
N ILE A 113 -3.51 -10.35 -3.11
CA ILE A 113 -2.85 -9.05 -3.25
C ILE A 113 -1.88 -9.14 -4.42
N GLU A 114 -2.01 -8.24 -5.38
CA GLU A 114 -1.08 -8.07 -6.48
C GLU A 114 -0.32 -6.76 -6.31
N VAL A 115 0.99 -6.80 -6.57
CA VAL A 115 1.84 -5.62 -6.51
C VAL A 115 2.57 -5.45 -7.81
N ILE A 116 2.30 -4.36 -8.54
CA ILE A 116 3.11 -3.92 -9.67
C ILE A 116 4.17 -2.97 -9.14
N ARG A 117 5.44 -3.28 -9.37
CA ARG A 117 6.58 -2.47 -8.93
C ARG A 117 7.10 -1.59 -10.05
N GLY A 118 7.35 -0.33 -9.73
CA GLY A 118 7.82 0.67 -10.68
C GLY A 118 6.68 1.45 -11.37
N PRO A 119 7.03 2.42 -12.19
CA PRO A 119 6.11 3.35 -12.82
C PRO A 119 4.93 2.70 -13.52
N SER A 120 3.74 2.92 -12.99
CA SER A 120 2.46 2.36 -13.48
C SER A 120 1.45 3.45 -13.86
N SER A 121 1.91 4.69 -14.02
CA SER A 121 1.04 5.83 -14.32
C SER A 121 0.28 5.66 -15.63
N VAL A 122 0.78 4.89 -16.58
CA VAL A 122 0.08 4.59 -17.84
C VAL A 122 -1.28 3.91 -17.64
N LEU A 123 -1.47 3.22 -16.52
CA LEU A 123 -2.73 2.56 -16.19
C LEU A 123 -3.52 3.29 -15.10
N TYR A 124 -2.82 3.90 -14.15
CA TYR A 124 -3.41 4.35 -12.88
C TYR A 124 -3.21 5.84 -12.58
N GLY A 125 -2.59 6.60 -13.50
CA GLY A 125 -2.32 8.04 -13.31
C GLY A 125 -1.22 8.27 -12.27
N ASN A 126 -1.54 8.90 -11.16
CA ASN A 126 -0.59 9.26 -10.08
C ASN A 126 0.00 8.02 -9.36
N ALA A 127 0.83 7.24 -10.05
CA ALA A 127 1.36 5.94 -9.62
C ALA A 127 2.84 5.76 -9.99
N ALA A 128 3.71 6.68 -9.55
CA ALA A 128 5.13 6.66 -9.90
C ALA A 128 5.88 5.45 -9.31
N GLY A 129 5.52 5.00 -8.10
CA GLY A 129 6.13 3.86 -7.43
C GLY A 129 5.54 2.51 -7.82
N GLY A 130 4.27 2.47 -8.20
CA GLY A 130 3.58 1.22 -8.52
C GLY A 130 2.16 1.14 -8.03
N VAL A 131 1.63 -0.08 -7.98
CA VAL A 131 0.24 -0.36 -7.60
C VAL A 131 0.19 -1.51 -6.61
N ILE A 132 -0.67 -1.39 -5.61
CA ILE A 132 -1.08 -2.46 -4.71
C ILE A 132 -2.57 -2.70 -4.96
N ASP A 133 -2.93 -3.86 -5.47
CA ASP A 133 -4.31 -4.23 -5.75
C ASP A 133 -4.75 -5.39 -4.85
N VAL A 134 -5.76 -5.15 -4.03
CA VAL A 134 -6.34 -6.13 -3.10
C VAL A 134 -7.67 -6.61 -3.65
N THR A 135 -7.76 -7.90 -3.92
CA THR A 135 -9.03 -8.55 -4.29
C THR A 135 -9.60 -9.24 -3.05
N THR A 136 -10.84 -8.92 -2.68
CA THR A 136 -11.54 -9.58 -1.57
C THR A 136 -12.24 -10.86 -2.05
N ALA A 137 -12.51 -11.77 -1.11
CA ALA A 137 -13.13 -13.05 -1.38
C ALA A 137 -14.52 -12.94 -2.01
N ASP A 138 -14.84 -13.85 -2.93
CA ASP A 138 -16.20 -14.07 -3.43
C ASP A 138 -16.85 -15.23 -2.67
N GLY A 139 -18.12 -15.10 -2.34
CA GLY A 139 -18.85 -16.13 -1.58
C GLY A 139 -19.08 -17.42 -2.36
N ARG A 140 -18.97 -17.40 -3.68
CA ARG A 140 -19.10 -18.61 -4.52
C ARG A 140 -17.86 -19.50 -4.35
N ASP A 141 -16.68 -18.88 -4.29
CA ASP A 141 -15.40 -19.58 -4.16
C ASP A 141 -15.05 -19.86 -2.70
N ASN A 142 -15.63 -19.08 -1.78
CA ASN A 142 -15.40 -19.17 -0.33
C ASN A 142 -16.71 -19.42 0.44
N PRO A 143 -17.39 -20.56 0.24
CA PRO A 143 -18.63 -20.86 0.95
C PRO A 143 -18.38 -21.27 2.40
N GLY A 144 -19.36 -20.99 3.28
CA GLY A 144 -19.32 -21.34 4.69
C GLY A 144 -19.23 -20.11 5.59
N SER A 145 -19.18 -20.37 6.90
CA SER A 145 -19.05 -19.34 7.92
C SER A 145 -17.87 -19.64 8.83
N SER A 146 -17.24 -18.61 9.37
CA SER A 146 -16.17 -18.77 10.36
C SER A 146 -16.28 -17.75 11.47
N VAL A 147 -15.80 -18.15 12.65
CA VAL A 147 -15.55 -17.26 13.78
C VAL A 147 -14.11 -17.46 14.22
N ARG A 148 -13.36 -16.37 14.27
CA ARG A 148 -11.97 -16.35 14.72
C ARG A 148 -11.80 -15.40 15.90
N THR A 149 -11.04 -15.83 16.90
CA THR A 149 -10.64 -15.00 18.04
C THR A 149 -9.15 -15.10 18.26
N GLU A 150 -8.54 -13.97 18.57
CA GLU A 150 -7.09 -13.86 18.81
C GLU A 150 -6.82 -13.05 20.07
N VAL A 151 -5.75 -13.42 20.76
CA VAL A 151 -5.20 -12.70 21.91
C VAL A 151 -3.67 -12.66 21.81
N GLY A 152 -3.05 -11.66 22.41
CA GLY A 152 -1.58 -11.55 22.37
C GLY A 152 -1.01 -10.56 23.37
N SER A 153 0.30 -10.33 23.25
CA SER A 153 1.03 -9.32 24.00
C SER A 153 0.44 -7.92 23.78
N ASP A 154 0.77 -6.99 24.66
CA ASP A 154 0.40 -5.57 24.59
C ASP A 154 -1.11 -5.34 24.48
N GLY A 155 -1.90 -6.17 25.19
CA GLY A 155 -3.34 -6.08 25.22
C GLY A 155 -4.05 -6.45 23.91
N TYR A 156 -3.34 -7.06 22.94
CA TYR A 156 -3.92 -7.42 21.65
C TYR A 156 -5.10 -8.38 21.78
N ARG A 157 -6.23 -8.00 21.22
CA ARG A 157 -7.45 -8.81 21.12
C ARG A 157 -8.14 -8.54 19.80
N LYS A 158 -8.47 -9.60 19.06
CA LYS A 158 -9.22 -9.49 17.80
C LYS A 158 -10.30 -10.55 17.72
N ALA A 159 -11.46 -10.18 17.21
CA ALA A 159 -12.55 -11.10 16.87
C ALA A 159 -12.98 -10.84 15.44
N VAL A 160 -13.21 -11.92 14.68
CA VAL A 160 -13.63 -11.85 13.28
C VAL A 160 -14.77 -12.84 13.06
N VAL A 161 -15.80 -12.39 12.36
CA VAL A 161 -16.90 -13.23 11.87
C VAL A 161 -17.01 -13.07 10.38
N GLN A 162 -17.01 -14.19 9.67
CA GLN A 162 -17.16 -14.20 8.22
C GLN A 162 -18.26 -15.16 7.78
N THR A 163 -18.94 -14.83 6.69
CA THR A 163 -19.87 -15.72 6.03
C THR A 163 -19.82 -15.51 4.53
N GLY A 164 -19.80 -16.60 3.79
CA GLY A 164 -19.83 -16.60 2.33
C GLY A 164 -20.74 -17.68 1.79
N GLY A 165 -21.24 -17.48 0.58
CA GLY A 165 -22.08 -18.48 -0.07
C GLY A 165 -22.68 -17.98 -1.38
N ALA A 166 -23.26 -18.94 -2.12
CA ALA A 166 -24.00 -18.65 -3.34
C ALA A 166 -25.35 -19.36 -3.34
N ARG A 167 -26.37 -18.67 -3.87
CA ARG A 167 -27.71 -19.24 -4.07
C ARG A 167 -28.29 -18.74 -5.38
N GLY A 168 -28.42 -19.62 -6.35
CA GLY A 168 -28.81 -19.25 -7.71
C GLY A 168 -27.81 -18.27 -8.30
N ASP A 169 -28.29 -17.14 -8.78
CA ASP A 169 -27.49 -16.10 -9.42
C ASP A 169 -26.81 -15.16 -8.42
N TRP A 170 -27.04 -15.32 -7.12
CA TRP A 170 -26.46 -14.47 -6.08
C TRP A 170 -25.31 -15.14 -5.38
N SER A 171 -24.22 -14.42 -5.14
CA SER A 171 -23.21 -14.76 -4.15
C SER A 171 -22.98 -13.61 -3.19
N HIS A 172 -22.45 -13.92 -2.01
CA HIS A 172 -22.11 -12.94 -0.98
C HIS A 172 -20.91 -13.40 -0.18
N HIS A 173 -20.09 -12.45 0.22
CA HIS A 173 -19.07 -12.61 1.25
C HIS A 173 -19.15 -11.40 2.19
N VAL A 174 -19.22 -11.67 3.50
CA VAL A 174 -19.30 -10.62 4.54
C VAL A 174 -18.26 -10.95 5.60
N SER A 175 -17.46 -9.98 5.97
CA SER A 175 -16.47 -10.02 7.03
C SER A 175 -16.74 -8.88 8.01
N PHE A 176 -16.73 -9.18 9.30
CA PHE A 176 -16.75 -8.19 10.37
C PHE A 176 -15.64 -8.48 11.33
N SER A 177 -14.84 -7.47 11.66
CA SER A 177 -13.77 -7.59 12.65
C SER A 177 -13.83 -6.49 13.71
N ALA A 178 -13.45 -6.85 14.94
CA ALA A 178 -13.25 -5.94 16.06
C ALA A 178 -11.85 -6.16 16.62
N LEU A 179 -11.05 -5.09 16.67
CA LEU A 179 -9.68 -5.07 17.15
C LEU A 179 -9.56 -4.13 18.34
N ASN A 180 -8.85 -4.57 19.38
CA ASN A 180 -8.40 -3.73 20.47
C ASN A 180 -6.95 -4.06 20.80
N VAL A 181 -6.11 -3.05 21.00
CA VAL A 181 -4.68 -3.16 21.35
C VAL A 181 -4.36 -2.07 22.36
N ASP A 182 -3.71 -2.43 23.46
CA ASP A 182 -3.19 -1.42 24.40
C ASP A 182 -1.90 -0.78 23.85
N GLY A 183 -1.12 -1.57 23.10
CA GLY A 183 0.13 -1.16 22.46
C GLY A 183 1.36 -1.32 23.35
N TYR A 184 2.54 -1.40 22.72
CA TYR A 184 3.83 -1.55 23.41
C TYR A 184 4.28 -0.29 24.13
N ARG A 185 4.06 0.86 23.51
CA ARG A 185 4.45 2.16 24.06
C ARG A 185 3.30 2.78 24.86
N GLU A 186 3.63 3.64 25.81
CA GLU A 186 2.62 4.53 26.39
C GLU A 186 1.93 5.33 25.26
N GLN A 187 0.66 5.69 25.41
CA GLN A 187 -0.11 6.46 24.41
C GLN A 187 -0.10 5.79 23.02
N SER A 188 -0.35 4.49 22.92
CA SER A 188 -0.33 3.75 21.65
C SER A 188 -1.53 2.81 21.47
N SER A 189 -2.59 2.97 22.29
CA SER A 189 -3.76 2.12 22.20
C SER A 189 -4.58 2.40 20.94
N THR A 190 -5.27 1.37 20.45
CA THR A 190 -6.21 1.49 19.32
C THR A 190 -7.43 0.62 19.51
N GLU A 191 -8.57 1.12 19.04
CA GLU A 191 -9.83 0.40 18.93
C GLU A 191 -10.37 0.58 17.51
N LYS A 192 -10.72 -0.54 16.85
CA LYS A 192 -11.12 -0.51 15.44
C LYS A 192 -12.20 -1.57 15.16
N TYR A 193 -13.23 -1.15 14.45
CA TYR A 193 -14.30 -2.00 13.92
C TYR A 193 -14.33 -1.85 12.41
N LEU A 194 -14.39 -2.99 11.70
CA LEU A 194 -14.36 -2.98 10.24
C LEU A 194 -15.37 -4.01 9.70
N LEU A 195 -16.23 -3.56 8.80
CA LEU A 195 -17.13 -4.43 8.04
C LEU A 195 -16.82 -4.31 6.56
N ASN A 196 -16.64 -5.44 5.91
CA ASN A 196 -16.54 -5.53 4.46
C ASN A 196 -17.56 -6.52 3.92
N ALA A 197 -18.31 -6.14 2.88
CA ALA A 197 -19.28 -7.00 2.24
C ALA A 197 -19.19 -6.87 0.71
N LYS A 198 -19.15 -8.02 0.03
CA LYS A 198 -19.23 -8.15 -1.42
C LYS A 198 -20.46 -8.95 -1.77
N LEU A 199 -21.34 -8.36 -2.57
CA LEU A 199 -22.57 -8.96 -3.05
C LEU A 199 -22.53 -8.98 -4.56
N ARG A 200 -22.59 -10.17 -5.17
CA ARG A 200 -22.55 -10.31 -6.64
C ARG A 200 -23.83 -10.97 -7.14
N ARG A 201 -24.34 -10.47 -8.25
CA ARG A 201 -25.47 -11.03 -8.96
C ARG A 201 -25.12 -11.26 -10.42
N GLU A 202 -25.23 -12.50 -10.86
CA GLU A 202 -25.17 -12.85 -12.27
C GLU A 202 -26.48 -12.41 -12.96
N LEU A 203 -26.36 -11.73 -14.09
CA LEU A 203 -27.48 -11.22 -14.91
C LEU A 203 -27.57 -12.00 -16.22
N GLY A 204 -27.39 -13.31 -16.18
CA GLY A 204 -27.27 -14.24 -17.29
C GLY A 204 -25.89 -14.87 -17.34
N SER A 205 -25.43 -15.35 -18.53
CA SER A 205 -24.15 -16.03 -18.67
C SER A 205 -22.95 -15.07 -18.75
N ASP A 206 -23.19 -13.82 -19.20
CA ASP A 206 -22.10 -12.94 -19.63
C ASP A 206 -22.12 -11.56 -18.95
N ARG A 207 -22.98 -11.40 -17.93
CA ARG A 207 -23.14 -10.12 -17.24
C ARG A 207 -23.22 -10.32 -15.73
N ALA A 208 -22.63 -9.39 -15.00
CA ALA A 208 -22.73 -9.38 -13.56
C ALA A 208 -22.82 -7.96 -12.99
N LEU A 209 -23.44 -7.85 -11.82
CA LEU A 209 -23.44 -6.66 -10.99
C LEU A 209 -22.87 -7.01 -9.62
N THR A 210 -21.85 -6.28 -9.19
CA THR A 210 -21.23 -6.46 -7.87
C THR A 210 -21.41 -5.18 -7.06
N ALA A 211 -21.88 -5.31 -5.81
CA ALA A 211 -21.90 -4.24 -4.83
C ALA A 211 -20.87 -4.53 -3.74
N ILE A 212 -20.12 -3.49 -3.36
CA ILE A 212 -19.06 -3.53 -2.35
C ILE A 212 -19.42 -2.51 -1.28
N ILE A 213 -19.43 -2.93 -0.02
CA ILE A 213 -19.68 -2.08 1.14
C ILE A 213 -18.51 -2.22 2.09
N ASN A 214 -17.90 -1.11 2.47
CA ASN A 214 -16.85 -1.05 3.47
C ASN A 214 -17.20 0.01 4.51
N LEU A 215 -17.22 -0.38 5.80
CA LEU A 215 -17.50 0.50 6.93
C LEU A 215 -16.37 0.36 7.93
N LEU A 216 -15.76 1.48 8.29
CA LEU A 216 -14.72 1.59 9.32
C LEU A 216 -15.23 2.51 10.44
N GLU A 217 -15.08 2.07 11.68
CA GLU A 217 -15.15 2.90 12.88
C GLU A 217 -13.87 2.69 13.68
N ASN A 218 -13.11 3.75 13.88
CA ASN A 218 -11.90 3.79 14.69
C ASN A 218 -12.03 4.93 15.71
N PRO A 219 -12.70 4.70 16.84
CA PRO A 219 -12.98 5.76 17.82
C PRO A 219 -11.75 6.22 18.56
N ARG A 220 -10.67 5.45 18.53
CA ARG A 220 -9.42 5.78 19.21
C ARG A 220 -8.22 5.14 18.55
N SER A 221 -7.24 5.95 18.18
CA SER A 221 -5.87 5.55 17.90
C SER A 221 -4.93 6.58 18.48
N GLU A 222 -4.21 6.21 19.53
CA GLU A 222 -3.26 7.08 20.22
C GLU A 222 -1.93 7.16 19.48
N ASP A 223 -1.27 8.34 19.56
CA ASP A 223 0.04 8.59 18.94
C ASP A 223 1.12 8.77 19.99
N PRO A 224 2.02 7.79 20.16
CA PRO A 224 3.13 7.89 21.13
C PRO A 224 4.18 8.94 20.72
N GLY A 225 4.18 9.39 19.47
CA GLY A 225 5.17 10.32 18.92
C GLY A 225 6.58 9.74 18.82
N ALA A 226 7.46 10.46 18.13
CA ALA A 226 8.88 10.08 18.03
C ALA A 226 9.70 10.56 19.21
N LEU A 227 10.74 9.79 19.54
CA LEU A 227 11.71 10.04 20.62
C LEU A 227 13.05 10.52 20.05
N ASN A 228 13.81 11.27 20.85
CA ASN A 228 15.23 11.50 20.60
C ASN A 228 16.10 10.41 21.25
N ALA A 229 17.38 10.37 20.93
CA ALA A 229 18.31 9.35 21.42
C ALA A 229 18.39 9.25 22.95
N ARG A 230 18.24 10.36 23.70
CA ARG A 230 18.27 10.36 25.18
C ARG A 230 16.99 9.75 25.74
N GLU A 231 15.86 10.05 25.14
CA GLU A 231 14.56 9.49 25.52
C GLU A 231 14.54 7.99 25.24
N VAL A 232 15.03 7.53 24.10
CA VAL A 232 15.19 6.10 23.78
C VAL A 232 16.07 5.40 24.82
N ALA A 233 17.19 6.01 25.20
CA ALA A 233 18.10 5.44 26.19
C ALA A 233 17.51 5.39 27.62
N SER A 234 16.52 6.24 27.93
CA SER A 234 15.83 6.23 29.23
C SER A 234 14.70 5.20 29.32
N GLY A 235 14.08 4.84 28.17
CA GLY A 235 13.01 3.85 28.06
C GLY A 235 12.46 3.83 26.64
N ARG A 236 12.38 2.65 26.02
CA ARG A 236 11.90 2.50 24.65
C ARG A 236 10.37 2.45 24.56
N ASP A 237 9.71 2.11 25.64
CA ASP A 237 8.26 1.96 25.79
C ASP A 237 7.53 3.26 26.13
N GLN A 238 8.26 4.34 26.47
CA GLN A 238 7.67 5.63 26.79
C GLN A 238 7.10 6.34 25.53
N ALA A 239 6.08 7.16 25.74
CA ALA A 239 5.64 8.14 24.76
C ALA A 239 6.49 9.42 24.79
N ALA A 240 6.45 10.19 23.73
CA ALA A 240 6.97 11.56 23.77
C ALA A 240 6.19 12.38 24.79
N PRO A 241 6.86 13.24 25.61
CA PRO A 241 6.20 13.97 26.69
C PRO A 241 4.97 14.79 26.25
N ASN A 242 5.03 15.40 25.07
CA ASN A 242 3.91 16.15 24.53
C ASN A 242 2.76 15.23 24.06
N SER A 243 3.04 14.02 23.60
CA SER A 243 1.98 13.07 23.23
C SER A 243 1.09 12.73 24.42
N LEU A 244 1.70 12.50 25.59
CA LEU A 244 0.97 12.28 26.84
C LEU A 244 0.26 13.55 27.33
N ALA A 245 0.96 14.69 27.33
CA ALA A 245 0.43 15.94 27.88
C ALA A 245 -0.78 16.47 27.09
N LEU A 246 -0.85 16.20 25.79
CA LEU A 246 -1.87 16.72 24.87
C LEU A 246 -2.87 15.64 24.45
N ASP A 247 -2.75 14.41 24.96
CA ASP A 247 -3.57 13.24 24.56
C ASP A 247 -3.55 13.05 23.03
N ALA A 248 -2.34 12.98 22.45
CA ALA A 248 -2.15 12.89 21.01
C ALA A 248 -2.74 11.59 20.44
N GLY A 249 -3.44 11.72 19.33
CA GLY A 249 -4.11 10.59 18.68
C GLY A 249 -5.15 11.05 17.67
N GLN A 250 -5.85 10.09 17.08
CA GLN A 250 -6.90 10.36 16.10
C GLN A 250 -8.12 9.45 16.31
N ASN A 251 -9.24 9.88 15.72
CA ASN A 251 -10.41 9.07 15.46
C ASN A 251 -10.80 9.15 13.98
N VAL A 252 -11.41 8.09 13.46
CA VAL A 252 -11.76 7.98 12.04
C VAL A 252 -13.04 7.16 11.90
N ASP A 253 -13.99 7.71 11.14
CA ASP A 253 -15.14 6.98 10.65
C ASP A 253 -15.17 7.03 9.12
N GLN A 254 -15.42 5.91 8.46
CA GLN A 254 -15.50 5.86 7.00
C GLN A 254 -16.61 4.92 6.53
N GLN A 255 -17.30 5.34 5.48
CA GLN A 255 -18.31 4.54 4.79
C GLN A 255 -18.03 4.59 3.29
N LEU A 256 -18.05 3.44 2.64
CA LEU A 256 -17.85 3.32 1.20
C LEU A 256 -18.89 2.37 0.60
N LEU A 257 -19.48 2.79 -0.51
CA LEU A 257 -20.32 1.96 -1.38
C LEU A 257 -19.74 2.00 -2.80
N GLY A 258 -19.41 0.82 -3.33
CA GLY A 258 -18.99 0.61 -4.70
C GLY A 258 -19.99 -0.23 -5.48
N LEU A 259 -20.12 0.05 -6.78
CA LEU A 259 -20.91 -0.74 -7.72
C LEU A 259 -20.06 -1.03 -8.96
N GLN A 260 -20.07 -2.27 -9.42
CA GLN A 260 -19.38 -2.72 -10.62
C GLN A 260 -20.35 -3.47 -11.52
N TYR A 261 -20.36 -3.13 -12.79
CA TYR A 261 -21.07 -3.83 -13.85
C TYR A 261 -20.10 -4.40 -14.87
N GLU A 262 -20.25 -5.65 -15.18
CA GLU A 262 -19.48 -6.40 -16.16
C GLU A 262 -20.40 -6.88 -17.27
N ASP A 263 -20.01 -6.69 -18.54
CA ASP A 263 -20.66 -7.25 -19.71
C ASP A 263 -19.61 -7.86 -20.64
N LEU A 264 -19.44 -9.18 -20.57
CA LEU A 264 -18.49 -9.97 -21.34
C LEU A 264 -18.98 -10.22 -22.78
N SER A 265 -20.17 -9.70 -23.12
CA SER A 265 -20.79 -9.83 -24.44
C SER A 265 -21.08 -8.48 -25.11
N ALA A 266 -20.39 -7.41 -24.70
CA ALA A 266 -20.56 -6.06 -25.22
C ALA A 266 -20.01 -5.91 -26.65
N GLY A 267 -20.77 -6.39 -27.63
CA GLY A 267 -20.34 -6.45 -29.03
C GLY A 267 -19.22 -7.47 -29.26
N PRO A 268 -18.10 -7.09 -29.87
CA PRO A 268 -16.97 -8.00 -30.08
C PRO A 268 -15.99 -8.08 -28.87
N GLY A 269 -16.23 -7.32 -27.78
CA GLY A 269 -15.34 -7.22 -26.62
C GLY A 269 -16.10 -7.25 -25.31
N GLU A 270 -15.45 -6.85 -24.24
CA GLU A 270 -15.93 -6.82 -22.88
C GLU A 270 -16.01 -5.38 -22.38
N PHE A 271 -17.02 -5.07 -21.60
CA PHE A 271 -17.22 -3.74 -21.03
C PHE A 271 -17.32 -3.82 -19.51
N TYR A 272 -16.59 -2.94 -18.84
CA TYR A 272 -16.57 -2.80 -17.38
C TYR A 272 -16.92 -1.36 -17.01
N LEU A 273 -17.86 -1.22 -16.07
CA LEU A 273 -18.23 0.07 -15.49
C LEU A 273 -18.16 -0.04 -13.98
N LYS A 274 -17.44 0.88 -13.35
CA LYS A 274 -17.30 0.96 -11.90
C LYS A 274 -17.69 2.35 -11.44
N GLY A 275 -18.32 2.44 -10.26
CA GLY A 275 -18.61 3.70 -9.60
C GLY A 275 -18.61 3.52 -8.11
N PHE A 276 -18.24 4.56 -7.36
CA PHE A 276 -18.24 4.50 -5.90
C PHE A 276 -18.51 5.87 -5.29
N VAL A 277 -18.97 5.84 -4.05
CA VAL A 277 -19.09 7.00 -3.16
C VAL A 277 -18.53 6.60 -1.80
N ALA A 278 -17.84 7.52 -1.14
CA ALA A 278 -17.33 7.34 0.21
C ALA A 278 -17.44 8.63 1.01
N GLN A 279 -17.68 8.48 2.31
CA GLN A 279 -17.59 9.57 3.29
C GLN A 279 -16.58 9.20 4.36
N ARG A 280 -15.82 10.17 4.84
CA ARG A 280 -14.83 9.97 5.91
C ARG A 280 -14.80 11.19 6.82
N ASP A 281 -15.02 10.93 8.11
CA ASP A 281 -14.81 11.89 9.19
C ASP A 281 -13.48 11.58 9.87
N PHE A 282 -12.67 12.60 10.08
CA PHE A 282 -11.34 12.48 10.67
C PHE A 282 -11.08 13.62 11.62
N GLU A 283 -10.62 13.32 12.82
CA GLU A 283 -10.08 14.28 13.76
C GLU A 283 -8.77 13.78 14.38
N GLN A 284 -7.82 14.69 14.58
CA GLN A 284 -6.52 14.38 15.16
C GLN A 284 -6.04 15.48 16.09
N GLN A 285 -5.51 15.07 17.25
CA GLN A 285 -4.68 15.88 18.12
C GLN A 285 -3.21 15.54 17.87
N LEU A 286 -2.45 16.53 17.40
CA LEU A 286 -1.02 16.41 17.18
C LEU A 286 -0.22 16.69 18.46
N PRO A 287 1.01 16.15 18.63
CA PRO A 287 1.79 16.24 19.85
C PRO A 287 2.55 17.57 20.02
N TYR A 288 1.91 18.71 19.72
CA TYR A 288 2.50 20.03 19.93
C TYR A 288 1.44 21.09 20.28
N VAL A 289 1.87 22.16 20.93
CA VAL A 289 1.02 23.30 21.32
C VAL A 289 0.83 24.23 20.13
N GLY A 290 -0.33 24.86 20.01
CA GLY A 290 -0.66 25.78 18.93
C GLY A 290 -1.59 25.15 17.91
N ASP A 291 -1.32 25.26 16.64
CA ASP A 291 -2.10 24.77 15.50
C ASP A 291 -2.04 23.22 15.40
N SER A 292 -2.66 22.53 16.34
CA SER A 292 -2.46 21.10 16.53
C SER A 292 -3.73 20.24 16.64
N ARG A 293 -4.92 20.82 16.71
CA ARG A 293 -6.18 20.12 16.54
C ARG A 293 -6.65 20.28 15.11
N ILE A 294 -6.62 19.22 14.34
CA ILE A 294 -6.99 19.19 12.93
C ILE A 294 -8.14 18.24 12.70
N GLY A 295 -8.98 18.53 11.70
CA GLY A 295 -10.02 17.60 11.28
C GLY A 295 -10.54 17.95 9.89
N TYR A 296 -11.23 16.98 9.31
CA TYR A 296 -11.97 17.15 8.06
C TYR A 296 -13.15 16.21 7.97
N GLN A 297 -14.17 16.65 7.24
CA GLN A 297 -15.22 15.81 6.68
C GLN A 297 -14.96 15.70 5.18
N ARG A 298 -14.88 14.47 4.67
CA ARG A 298 -14.53 14.18 3.28
C ARG A 298 -15.66 13.48 2.58
N ASP A 299 -16.08 14.03 1.45
CA ASP A 299 -16.84 13.31 0.44
C ASP A 299 -15.91 12.91 -0.71
N TYR A 300 -15.96 11.64 -1.09
CA TYR A 300 -15.15 11.12 -2.18
C TYR A 300 -16.00 10.26 -3.09
N LEU A 301 -15.94 10.52 -4.40
CA LEU A 301 -16.69 9.77 -5.40
C LEU A 301 -15.88 9.61 -6.69
N GLY A 302 -16.18 8.56 -7.44
CA GLY A 302 -15.54 8.35 -8.72
C GLY A 302 -16.23 7.31 -9.56
N ALA A 303 -15.83 7.28 -10.84
CA ALA A 303 -16.29 6.29 -11.80
C ALA A 303 -15.17 5.96 -12.80
N SER A 304 -15.18 4.73 -13.30
CA SER A 304 -14.34 4.29 -14.41
C SER A 304 -15.14 3.48 -15.42
N ALA A 305 -14.80 3.60 -16.69
CA ALA A 305 -15.34 2.78 -17.77
C ALA A 305 -14.18 2.22 -18.61
N GLU A 306 -14.19 0.92 -18.86
CA GLU A 306 -13.15 0.19 -19.57
C GLU A 306 -13.77 -0.67 -20.66
N TYR A 307 -13.10 -0.74 -21.82
CA TYR A 307 -13.45 -1.64 -22.90
C TYR A 307 -12.23 -2.49 -23.28
N HIS A 308 -12.38 -3.79 -23.19
CA HIS A 308 -11.37 -4.78 -23.53
C HIS A 308 -11.76 -5.47 -24.84
N HIS A 309 -10.81 -5.62 -25.74
CA HIS A 309 -11.09 -6.26 -27.02
C HIS A 309 -9.86 -6.96 -27.60
N GLU A 310 -10.13 -8.07 -28.27
CA GLU A 310 -9.15 -8.81 -29.04
C GLU A 310 -9.44 -8.67 -30.52
N VAL A 311 -8.43 -8.30 -31.29
CA VAL A 311 -8.54 -8.08 -32.74
C VAL A 311 -7.25 -8.54 -33.43
N SER A 312 -7.30 -8.75 -34.72
CA SER A 312 -6.10 -9.01 -35.52
C SER A 312 -5.66 -7.76 -36.26
N LEU A 313 -4.44 -7.33 -36.05
CA LEU A 313 -3.77 -6.29 -36.84
C LEU A 313 -3.01 -6.96 -37.99
N GLY A 314 -3.68 -7.13 -39.14
CA GLY A 314 -3.22 -8.00 -40.21
C GLY A 314 -3.28 -9.46 -39.79
N SER A 315 -2.13 -10.13 -39.63
CA SER A 315 -2.02 -11.50 -39.13
C SER A 315 -1.62 -11.59 -37.65
N LEU A 316 -1.38 -10.46 -36.99
CA LEU A 316 -0.88 -10.42 -35.62
C LEU A 316 -2.04 -10.25 -34.64
N PRO A 317 -2.21 -11.10 -33.64
CA PRO A 317 -3.18 -10.90 -32.57
C PRO A 317 -2.81 -9.65 -31.75
N LEU A 318 -3.82 -8.82 -31.47
CA LEU A 318 -3.74 -7.63 -30.64
C LEU A 318 -4.85 -7.69 -29.58
N SER A 319 -4.48 -7.77 -28.32
CA SER A 319 -5.38 -7.57 -27.19
C SER A 319 -5.19 -6.15 -26.68
N TYR A 320 -6.26 -5.38 -26.52
CA TYR A 320 -6.15 -4.01 -26.03
C TYR A 320 -7.25 -3.63 -25.06
N ILE A 321 -6.92 -2.67 -24.20
CA ILE A 321 -7.83 -1.99 -23.29
C ILE A 321 -7.79 -0.49 -23.56
N THR A 322 -8.94 0.13 -23.48
CA THR A 322 -9.06 1.60 -23.42
C THR A 322 -10.08 1.97 -22.36
N GLY A 323 -9.85 3.08 -21.70
CA GLY A 323 -10.74 3.48 -20.62
C GLY A 323 -10.60 4.93 -20.20
N VAL A 324 -11.51 5.31 -19.32
CA VAL A 324 -11.56 6.63 -18.69
C VAL A 324 -11.80 6.46 -17.20
N ASP A 325 -11.11 7.27 -16.40
CA ASP A 325 -11.28 7.37 -14.95
C ASP A 325 -11.61 8.82 -14.60
N VAL A 326 -12.56 9.02 -13.67
CA VAL A 326 -12.86 10.33 -13.09
C VAL A 326 -13.09 10.16 -11.60
N ALA A 327 -12.56 11.08 -10.81
CA ALA A 327 -12.80 11.08 -9.37
C ALA A 327 -12.77 12.51 -8.81
N ARG A 328 -13.51 12.74 -7.74
CA ARG A 328 -13.57 14.00 -7.00
C ARG A 328 -13.58 13.73 -5.51
N GLN A 329 -12.81 14.54 -4.81
CA GLN A 329 -12.70 14.63 -3.35
C GLN A 329 -13.03 16.06 -2.94
N ASP A 330 -13.87 16.21 -1.94
CA ASP A 330 -14.14 17.49 -1.27
C ASP A 330 -13.91 17.31 0.23
N ASP A 331 -13.01 18.10 0.84
CA ASP A 331 -12.66 18.06 2.26
C ASP A 331 -13.09 19.39 2.90
N GLU A 332 -14.03 19.35 3.83
CA GLU A 332 -14.30 20.48 4.74
C GLU A 332 -13.33 20.39 5.91
N ARG A 333 -12.31 21.23 5.94
CA ARG A 333 -11.20 21.17 6.91
C ARG A 333 -11.26 22.29 7.91
N PHE A 334 -10.84 21.98 9.13
CA PHE A 334 -10.63 22.96 10.18
C PHE A 334 -9.31 22.71 10.94
N ARG A 335 -8.81 23.77 11.56
CA ARG A 335 -7.72 23.74 12.54
C ARG A 335 -8.04 24.60 13.71
N ASN A 336 -7.67 24.14 14.92
CA ASN A 336 -7.83 24.88 16.15
C ASN A 336 -6.51 24.95 16.92
N ALA A 337 -6.34 26.05 17.64
CA ALA A 337 -5.26 26.19 18.60
C ALA A 337 -5.48 25.24 19.79
N VAL A 338 -4.38 24.70 20.33
CA VAL A 338 -4.40 23.92 21.56
C VAL A 338 -3.35 24.49 22.53
N ASN A 339 -3.73 24.71 23.77
CA ASN A 339 -2.80 25.23 24.78
C ASN A 339 -1.97 24.09 25.43
N GLY A 340 -1.01 24.44 26.29
CA GLY A 340 -0.13 23.48 26.96
C GLY A 340 -0.83 22.52 27.95
N GLN A 341 -2.14 22.68 28.20
CA GLN A 341 -2.99 21.77 28.97
C GLN A 341 -3.90 20.91 28.10
N GLY A 342 -3.72 20.91 26.76
CA GLY A 342 -4.57 20.17 25.84
C GLY A 342 -5.97 20.76 25.60
N VAL A 343 -6.21 22.00 26.06
CA VAL A 343 -7.50 22.66 25.86
C VAL A 343 -7.56 23.27 24.47
N VAL A 344 -8.58 22.87 23.70
CA VAL A 344 -8.87 23.41 22.38
C VAL A 344 -9.33 24.86 22.52
N GLY A 345 -8.70 25.76 21.79
CA GLY A 345 -8.93 27.21 21.79
C GLY A 345 -9.59 27.70 20.51
N GLU A 346 -9.12 28.85 20.04
CA GLU A 346 -9.66 29.51 18.85
C GLU A 346 -9.42 28.72 17.57
N GLN A 347 -10.31 28.88 16.60
CA GLN A 347 -10.13 28.37 15.25
C GLN A 347 -9.03 29.17 14.54
N LEU A 348 -8.17 28.47 13.82
CA LEU A 348 -7.02 29.03 13.10
C LEU A 348 -7.12 28.85 11.59
N ALA A 349 -7.95 27.92 11.11
CA ALA A 349 -8.23 27.73 9.71
C ALA A 349 -9.59 27.05 9.52
N GLU A 350 -10.26 27.40 8.45
CA GLU A 350 -11.47 26.76 7.94
C GLU A 350 -11.45 26.88 6.42
N GLU A 351 -11.42 25.74 5.72
CA GLU A 351 -11.24 25.72 4.27
C GLU A 351 -11.92 24.53 3.64
N THR A 352 -12.37 24.66 2.40
CA THR A 352 -12.77 23.54 1.56
C THR A 352 -11.65 23.22 0.58
N GLN A 353 -11.13 21.99 0.65
CA GLN A 353 -10.13 21.48 -0.28
C GLN A 353 -10.80 20.56 -1.28
N THR A 354 -10.76 20.90 -2.58
CA THR A 354 -11.33 20.10 -3.66
C THR A 354 -10.23 19.55 -4.55
N ALA A 355 -10.16 18.23 -4.72
CA ALA A 355 -9.31 17.59 -5.71
C ALA A 355 -10.17 16.88 -6.77
N THR A 356 -9.91 17.16 -8.05
CA THR A 356 -10.57 16.50 -9.18
C THR A 356 -9.51 15.86 -10.07
N SER A 357 -9.69 14.60 -10.41
CA SER A 357 -8.82 13.89 -11.35
C SER A 357 -9.63 13.30 -12.50
N ALA A 358 -9.10 13.41 -13.73
CA ALA A 358 -9.66 12.78 -14.91
C ALA A 358 -8.53 12.22 -15.77
N GLY A 359 -8.67 10.96 -16.21
CA GLY A 359 -7.67 10.29 -17.03
C GLY A 359 -8.30 9.53 -18.18
N VAL A 360 -7.62 9.50 -19.32
CA VAL A 360 -7.95 8.66 -20.47
C VAL A 360 -6.73 7.83 -20.84
N PHE A 361 -6.91 6.53 -21.05
CA PHE A 361 -5.79 5.63 -21.32
C PHE A 361 -6.12 4.59 -22.38
N ALA A 362 -5.05 4.09 -23.00
CA ALA A 362 -5.09 2.92 -23.86
C ALA A 362 -3.80 2.10 -23.67
N GLN A 363 -3.95 0.78 -23.64
CA GLN A 363 -2.83 -0.16 -23.63
C GLN A 363 -3.14 -1.32 -24.56
N GLY A 364 -2.14 -1.87 -25.21
CA GLY A 364 -2.29 -3.02 -26.08
C GLY A 364 -1.08 -3.92 -26.10
N ASP A 365 -1.33 -5.22 -26.30
CA ASP A 365 -0.37 -6.30 -26.43
C ASP A 365 -0.45 -6.89 -27.82
N LEU A 366 0.58 -6.67 -28.61
CA LEU A 366 0.71 -7.19 -29.97
C LEU A 366 1.59 -8.45 -29.94
N ALA A 367 1.01 -9.60 -30.23
CA ALA A 367 1.76 -10.84 -30.38
C ALA A 367 2.51 -10.82 -31.72
N LEU A 368 3.79 -10.44 -31.71
CA LEU A 368 4.66 -10.41 -32.89
C LEU A 368 4.95 -11.83 -33.40
N THR A 369 5.08 -12.78 -32.48
CA THR A 369 5.17 -14.24 -32.70
C THR A 369 4.49 -14.94 -31.54
N GLU A 370 4.38 -16.27 -31.59
CA GLU A 370 3.91 -17.08 -30.45
C GLU A 370 4.74 -16.89 -29.16
N GLN A 371 5.96 -16.39 -29.30
CA GLN A 371 6.93 -16.25 -28.21
C GLN A 371 7.24 -14.80 -27.83
N VAL A 372 6.95 -13.85 -28.72
CA VAL A 372 7.33 -12.44 -28.55
C VAL A 372 6.10 -11.55 -28.53
N THR A 373 5.90 -10.82 -27.45
CA THR A 373 4.82 -9.85 -27.29
C THR A 373 5.39 -8.44 -27.08
N LEU A 374 4.88 -7.49 -27.84
CA LEU A 374 5.13 -6.06 -27.69
C LEU A 374 3.94 -5.43 -26.96
N SER A 375 4.20 -4.84 -25.80
CA SER A 375 3.23 -4.09 -24.99
C SER A 375 3.47 -2.59 -25.14
N LEU A 376 2.43 -1.82 -25.46
CA LEU A 376 2.49 -0.37 -25.56
C LEU A 376 1.33 0.25 -24.79
N GLY A 377 1.57 1.35 -24.10
CA GLY A 377 0.54 2.08 -23.38
C GLY A 377 0.75 3.59 -23.40
N ALA A 378 -0.34 4.33 -23.35
CA ALA A 378 -0.34 5.79 -23.21
C ALA A 378 -1.54 6.23 -22.36
N ARG A 379 -1.33 7.27 -21.55
CA ARG A 379 -2.36 7.90 -20.73
C ARG A 379 -2.16 9.41 -20.67
N PHE A 380 -3.26 10.13 -20.63
CA PHE A 380 -3.31 11.55 -20.31
C PHE A 380 -4.14 11.75 -19.05
N ASP A 381 -3.61 12.51 -18.10
CA ASP A 381 -4.27 12.87 -16.86
C ASP A 381 -4.35 14.38 -16.68
N SER A 382 -5.47 14.83 -16.11
CA SER A 382 -5.66 16.18 -15.60
C SER A 382 -6.04 16.09 -14.13
N VAL A 383 -5.26 16.75 -13.26
CA VAL A 383 -5.48 16.80 -11.81
C VAL A 383 -5.59 18.27 -11.42
N GLU A 384 -6.74 18.65 -10.85
CA GLU A 384 -6.99 19.98 -10.32
C GLU A 384 -7.06 19.91 -8.79
N LEU A 385 -6.32 20.79 -8.12
CA LEU A 385 -6.34 20.99 -6.68
C LEU A 385 -6.78 22.43 -6.41
N LYS A 386 -7.81 22.60 -5.58
CA LYS A 386 -8.40 23.90 -5.23
C LYS A 386 -8.59 23.99 -3.72
N VAL A 387 -8.29 25.15 -3.15
CA VAL A 387 -8.62 25.53 -1.78
C VAL A 387 -9.50 26.76 -1.82
N ASP A 388 -10.64 26.70 -1.18
CA ASP A 388 -11.51 27.83 -0.88
C ASP A 388 -11.40 28.13 0.63
N ASP A 389 -10.76 29.24 0.99
CA ASP A 389 -10.54 29.67 2.37
C ASP A 389 -11.75 30.42 2.91
N SER A 390 -12.28 29.95 4.04
CA SER A 390 -13.39 30.57 4.77
C SER A 390 -12.94 31.31 6.02
N TYR A 391 -11.70 31.12 6.48
CA TYR A 391 -11.11 31.79 7.64
C TYR A 391 -10.34 33.06 7.23
N LEU A 392 -11.06 34.13 6.90
CA LEU A 392 -10.49 35.32 6.30
C LEU A 392 -9.80 36.28 7.28
N SER A 393 -9.65 35.93 8.57
CA SER A 393 -9.06 36.81 9.57
C SER A 393 -7.55 37.01 9.43
N ASP A 394 -6.86 36.10 8.75
CA ASP A 394 -5.42 36.13 8.42
C ASP A 394 -5.15 36.41 6.94
N GLY A 395 -6.21 36.76 6.19
CA GLY A 395 -6.19 37.01 4.75
C GLY A 395 -6.82 35.88 3.94
N ASP A 396 -7.18 36.14 2.71
CA ASP A 396 -7.70 35.12 1.78
C ASP A 396 -6.56 34.24 1.26
N GLN A 397 -6.58 32.96 1.63
CA GLN A 397 -5.60 31.95 1.26
C GLN A 397 -6.11 31.00 0.16
N SER A 398 -7.21 31.36 -0.49
CA SER A 398 -7.77 30.58 -1.60
C SER A 398 -6.81 30.48 -2.79
N GLY A 399 -6.89 29.37 -3.52
CA GLY A 399 -6.10 29.19 -4.74
C GLY A 399 -6.41 27.87 -5.44
N GLU A 400 -5.97 27.77 -6.69
CA GLU A 400 -6.14 26.56 -7.51
C GLU A 400 -4.91 26.29 -8.36
N GLN A 401 -4.66 25.00 -8.63
CA GLN A 401 -3.58 24.55 -9.50
C GLN A 401 -4.05 23.33 -10.31
N THR A 402 -3.83 23.36 -11.62
CA THR A 402 -4.12 22.23 -12.51
C THR A 402 -2.85 21.68 -13.11
N PHE A 403 -2.69 20.36 -13.03
CA PHE A 403 -1.59 19.60 -13.64
C PHE A 403 -2.13 18.75 -14.79
N ASN A 404 -1.45 18.81 -15.91
CA ASN A 404 -1.75 18.01 -17.11
C ASN A 404 -0.52 17.20 -17.47
N GLU A 405 -0.63 15.86 -17.37
CA GLU A 405 0.52 14.97 -17.52
C GLU A 405 0.27 13.84 -18.52
N TRP A 406 1.29 13.52 -19.29
CA TRP A 406 1.32 12.36 -20.16
C TRP A 406 2.21 11.27 -19.59
N SER A 407 1.71 10.05 -19.61
CA SER A 407 2.49 8.85 -19.27
C SER A 407 2.49 7.88 -20.44
N GLY A 408 3.63 7.21 -20.64
CA GLY A 408 3.79 6.22 -21.70
C GLY A 408 4.60 5.04 -21.21
N SER A 409 4.34 3.85 -21.77
CA SER A 409 5.12 2.66 -21.51
C SER A 409 5.34 1.85 -22.79
N ALA A 410 6.48 1.16 -22.85
CA ALA A 410 6.79 0.19 -23.88
C ALA A 410 7.50 -1.01 -23.24
N GLY A 411 7.04 -2.22 -23.54
CA GLY A 411 7.60 -3.46 -23.04
C GLY A 411 7.73 -4.49 -24.14
N LEU A 412 8.75 -5.31 -24.07
CA LEU A 412 8.93 -6.47 -24.94
C LEU A 412 9.20 -7.67 -24.06
N SER A 413 8.37 -8.72 -24.22
CA SER A 413 8.55 -10.00 -23.56
C SER A 413 8.93 -11.09 -24.55
N TYR A 414 9.83 -11.97 -24.14
CA TYR A 414 10.23 -13.15 -24.90
C TYR A 414 10.10 -14.41 -24.05
N ARG A 415 9.11 -15.24 -24.37
CA ARG A 415 8.84 -16.53 -23.75
C ARG A 415 9.63 -17.62 -24.47
N TYR A 416 10.88 -17.84 -24.05
CA TYR A 416 11.76 -18.82 -24.70
C TYR A 416 11.44 -20.28 -24.34
N ARG A 417 10.61 -20.52 -23.31
CA ARG A 417 9.99 -21.80 -22.94
C ARG A 417 8.59 -21.53 -22.33
N PRO A 418 7.69 -22.51 -22.25
CA PRO A 418 6.33 -22.30 -21.73
C PRO A 418 6.25 -21.60 -20.37
N GLN A 419 7.19 -21.88 -19.47
CA GLN A 419 7.24 -21.33 -18.10
C GLN A 419 8.50 -20.50 -17.86
N HIS A 420 9.09 -19.89 -18.88
CA HIS A 420 10.26 -19.02 -18.75
C HIS A 420 10.15 -17.83 -19.69
N GLN A 421 10.34 -16.66 -19.13
CA GLN A 421 10.27 -15.38 -19.81
C GLN A 421 11.50 -14.54 -19.48
N VAL A 422 11.95 -13.77 -20.46
CA VAL A 422 12.76 -12.57 -20.24
C VAL A 422 12.00 -11.38 -20.80
N TYR A 423 12.15 -10.22 -20.17
CA TYR A 423 11.50 -9.02 -20.64
C TYR A 423 12.38 -7.79 -20.45
N VAL A 424 12.08 -6.77 -21.22
CA VAL A 424 12.57 -5.41 -21.01
C VAL A 424 11.37 -4.47 -21.03
N ASN A 425 11.37 -3.46 -20.18
CA ASN A 425 10.39 -2.40 -20.25
C ASN A 425 11.00 -1.03 -19.96
N THR A 426 10.30 0.00 -20.43
CA THR A 426 10.55 1.39 -20.05
C THR A 426 9.21 2.11 -19.95
N GLY A 427 9.12 3.04 -19.01
CA GLY A 427 7.89 3.82 -18.80
C GLY A 427 8.18 5.13 -18.09
N THR A 428 7.30 6.09 -18.34
CA THR A 428 7.28 7.36 -17.62
C THR A 428 6.13 7.39 -16.63
N ALA A 429 6.31 8.10 -15.54
CA ALA A 429 5.28 8.33 -14.55
C ALA A 429 5.42 9.72 -13.93
N PHE A 430 4.39 10.15 -13.26
CA PHE A 430 4.39 11.39 -12.49
C PHE A 430 3.79 11.16 -11.10
N GLU A 431 4.07 12.11 -10.21
CA GLU A 431 3.44 12.19 -8.91
C GLU A 431 3.17 13.67 -8.61
N THR A 432 1.89 14.01 -8.39
CA THR A 432 1.49 15.38 -8.04
C THR A 432 1.80 15.67 -6.58
N PRO A 433 2.08 16.93 -6.23
CA PRO A 433 2.02 17.35 -4.84
C PRO A 433 0.61 17.14 -4.27
N THR A 434 0.53 16.81 -2.98
CA THR A 434 -0.73 16.72 -2.23
C THR A 434 -1.06 18.06 -1.59
N PHE A 435 -2.28 18.25 -1.07
CA PHE A 435 -2.64 19.49 -0.36
C PHE A 435 -1.66 19.86 0.75
N SER A 436 -1.18 18.90 1.53
CA SER A 436 -0.21 19.16 2.60
C SER A 436 1.17 19.59 2.08
N GLU A 437 1.52 19.24 0.85
CA GLU A 437 2.80 19.56 0.21
C GLU A 437 2.76 20.93 -0.50
N PHE A 438 1.58 21.50 -0.68
CA PHE A 438 1.36 22.84 -1.24
C PHE A 438 1.44 23.98 -0.23
N ALA A 439 1.69 23.70 1.06
CA ALA A 439 1.78 24.76 2.05
C ALA A 439 2.84 25.82 1.65
N ASN A 440 2.44 27.10 1.64
CA ASN A 440 3.32 28.20 1.27
C ASN A 440 4.18 28.63 2.47
N PRO A 441 5.51 28.55 2.41
CA PRO A 441 6.39 28.98 3.51
C PRO A 441 6.35 30.48 3.77
N LEU A 442 5.90 31.28 2.82
CA LEU A 442 5.82 32.74 2.94
C LEU A 442 4.48 33.23 3.54
N GLY A 443 3.61 32.28 3.94
CA GLY A 443 2.29 32.56 4.52
C GLY A 443 1.18 32.62 3.47
N GLY A 444 0.10 31.91 3.75
CA GLY A 444 -1.14 31.88 2.99
C GLY A 444 -1.13 31.20 1.63
N GLY A 445 -2.15 30.39 1.36
CA GLY A 445 -2.42 29.81 0.06
C GLY A 445 -1.43 28.76 -0.42
N PHE A 446 -1.53 28.42 -1.70
CA PHE A 446 -0.65 27.50 -2.38
C PHE A 446 0.76 28.05 -2.60
N ASN A 447 1.73 27.17 -2.53
CA ASN A 447 3.06 27.43 -3.04
C ASN A 447 3.08 27.23 -4.56
N PRO A 448 3.07 28.29 -5.39
CA PRO A 448 2.98 28.16 -6.84
C PRO A 448 4.27 27.59 -7.47
N SER A 449 5.34 27.44 -6.69
CA SER A 449 6.63 26.91 -7.16
C SER A 449 6.70 25.38 -7.12
N VAL A 450 5.72 24.70 -6.49
CA VAL A 450 5.71 23.24 -6.40
C VAL A 450 5.00 22.64 -7.60
N SER A 451 5.65 21.67 -8.25
CA SER A 451 5.18 20.99 -9.46
C SER A 451 5.26 19.46 -9.32
N PRO A 452 4.59 18.69 -10.19
CA PRO A 452 4.71 17.24 -10.17
C PRO A 452 6.14 16.77 -10.40
N GLN A 453 6.58 15.80 -9.62
CA GLN A 453 7.81 15.07 -9.93
C GLN A 453 7.57 14.09 -11.08
N LYS A 454 8.62 13.83 -11.89
CA LYS A 454 8.57 12.97 -13.07
C LYS A 454 9.61 11.87 -12.99
N ALA A 455 9.16 10.64 -13.24
CA ALA A 455 10.00 9.46 -13.19
C ALA A 455 10.15 8.82 -14.57
N TRP A 456 11.32 8.32 -14.87
CA TRP A 456 11.60 7.45 -15.99
C TRP A 456 12.22 6.15 -15.51
N ASN A 457 11.52 5.04 -15.74
CA ASN A 457 11.94 3.68 -15.40
C ASN A 457 12.52 2.96 -16.61
N ARG A 458 13.53 2.15 -16.36
CA ARG A 458 14.06 1.14 -17.28
C ARG A 458 14.25 -0.15 -16.50
N GLU A 459 13.79 -1.25 -17.06
CA GLU A 459 13.76 -2.52 -16.36
C GLU A 459 14.11 -3.67 -17.30
N VAL A 460 14.86 -4.61 -16.79
CA VAL A 460 15.13 -5.91 -17.43
C VAL A 460 14.82 -6.99 -16.42
N GLY A 461 13.99 -7.96 -16.79
CA GLY A 461 13.63 -9.03 -15.90
C GLY A 461 13.67 -10.40 -16.54
N ALA A 462 13.76 -11.41 -15.70
CA ALA A 462 13.68 -12.82 -16.06
C ALA A 462 12.90 -13.57 -14.99
N ARG A 463 11.92 -14.35 -15.40
CA ARG A 463 11.15 -15.22 -14.49
C ARG A 463 10.90 -16.57 -15.08
N GLY A 464 10.68 -17.54 -14.20
CA GLY A 464 10.38 -18.89 -14.67
C GLY A 464 10.28 -19.92 -13.57
N TYR A 465 9.96 -21.14 -13.99
CA TYR A 465 9.90 -22.31 -13.14
C TYR A 465 10.89 -23.40 -13.59
N VAL A 466 11.83 -23.74 -12.72
CA VAL A 466 12.86 -24.74 -12.94
C VAL A 466 12.37 -26.09 -12.43
N ALA A 467 11.65 -26.85 -13.26
CA ALA A 467 10.97 -28.08 -12.88
C ALA A 467 11.88 -29.13 -12.17
N PRO A 468 13.15 -29.37 -12.58
CA PRO A 468 14.03 -30.34 -11.88
C PRO A 468 14.37 -29.94 -10.45
N LEU A 469 14.26 -28.65 -10.10
CA LEU A 469 14.52 -28.12 -8.76
C LEU A 469 13.22 -27.82 -8.01
N ALA A 470 12.07 -27.91 -8.68
CA ALA A 470 10.78 -27.43 -8.15
C ALA A 470 10.89 -25.97 -7.61
N MET A 471 11.52 -25.10 -8.39
CA MET A 471 11.86 -23.75 -7.97
C MET A 471 11.33 -22.71 -8.98
N ASP A 472 10.57 -21.76 -8.51
CA ASP A 472 10.22 -20.54 -9.23
C ASP A 472 11.18 -19.40 -8.90
N TYR A 473 11.41 -18.52 -9.87
CA TYR A 473 12.27 -17.35 -9.71
C TYR A 473 11.70 -16.15 -10.47
N ASP A 474 11.89 -14.97 -9.89
CA ASP A 474 11.67 -13.67 -10.55
C ASP A 474 12.86 -12.76 -10.20
N LEU A 475 13.64 -12.38 -11.19
CA LEU A 475 14.79 -11.49 -11.09
C LEU A 475 14.53 -10.25 -11.91
N THR A 476 14.67 -9.08 -11.30
CA THR A 476 14.51 -7.78 -11.96
C THR A 476 15.71 -6.89 -11.67
N LEU A 477 16.24 -6.28 -12.70
CA LEU A 477 17.19 -5.18 -12.64
C LEU A 477 16.44 -3.90 -13.04
N PHE A 478 16.48 -2.88 -12.21
CA PHE A 478 15.79 -1.63 -12.48
C PHE A 478 16.73 -0.42 -12.36
N SER A 479 16.40 0.62 -13.11
CA SER A 479 17.02 1.94 -13.06
C SER A 479 15.92 2.99 -13.20
N VAL A 480 15.75 3.82 -12.18
CA VAL A 480 14.76 4.91 -12.14
C VAL A 480 15.48 6.23 -11.98
N ARG A 481 15.12 7.19 -12.81
CA ARG A 481 15.55 8.59 -12.71
C ARG A 481 14.34 9.45 -12.40
N VAL A 482 14.38 10.19 -11.30
CA VAL A 482 13.33 11.12 -10.92
C VAL A 482 13.85 12.54 -11.09
N ARG A 483 13.06 13.39 -11.71
CA ARG A 483 13.31 14.82 -11.86
C ARG A 483 12.29 15.61 -11.06
N ASP A 484 12.71 16.78 -10.60
CA ASP A 484 11.88 17.69 -9.82
C ASP A 484 11.31 17.00 -8.58
N GLU A 485 12.13 16.16 -7.90
CA GLU A 485 11.70 15.40 -6.72
C GLU A 485 11.15 16.33 -5.64
N LEU A 486 9.99 15.95 -5.11
CA LEU A 486 9.37 16.61 -3.96
C LEU A 486 10.12 16.21 -2.68
N VAL A 487 10.80 17.15 -2.08
CA VAL A 487 11.63 16.91 -0.89
C VAL A 487 11.15 17.77 0.27
N PRO A 488 10.95 17.18 1.47
CA PRO A 488 10.60 17.95 2.66
C PRO A 488 11.82 18.73 3.18
N TYR A 489 11.57 19.95 3.68
CA TYR A 489 12.52 20.73 4.44
C TYR A 489 11.83 21.39 5.63
N ASP A 490 12.58 21.68 6.70
CA ASP A 490 12.06 22.38 7.88
C ASP A 490 12.34 23.88 7.77
N ASP A 491 11.33 24.69 8.09
CA ASP A 491 11.47 26.13 8.29
C ASP A 491 10.69 26.53 9.54
N GLY A 492 11.42 26.94 10.58
CA GLY A 492 10.86 27.36 11.84
C GLY A 492 10.11 26.28 12.64
N GLY A 493 10.47 24.99 12.45
CA GLY A 493 9.85 23.84 13.10
C GLY A 493 8.58 23.34 12.40
N ARG A 494 8.33 23.80 11.18
CA ARG A 494 7.25 23.36 10.31
C ARG A 494 7.82 22.78 9.02
N THR A 495 7.29 21.65 8.58
CA THR A 495 7.71 20.98 7.35
C THR A 495 7.03 21.61 6.14
N PHE A 496 7.83 22.00 5.17
CA PHE A 496 7.40 22.44 3.84
C PHE A 496 8.02 21.57 2.77
N TYR A 497 7.60 21.74 1.51
CA TYR A 497 8.08 20.94 0.38
C TYR A 497 8.54 21.85 -0.76
N GLN A 498 9.51 21.35 -1.50
CA GLN A 498 10.02 21.99 -2.71
C GLN A 498 10.44 20.95 -3.74
N ASN A 499 10.44 21.30 -5.01
CA ASN A 499 11.09 20.51 -6.05
C ASN A 499 12.59 20.83 -5.99
N ALA A 500 13.36 20.01 -5.31
CA ALA A 500 14.71 20.37 -4.92
C ALA A 500 15.80 19.64 -5.70
N GLY A 501 15.48 18.60 -6.43
CA GLY A 501 16.52 17.86 -7.06
C GLY A 501 16.10 16.78 -8.02
N ASP A 502 17.10 16.10 -8.52
CA ASP A 502 16.94 14.86 -9.26
C ASP A 502 17.46 13.72 -8.38
N THR A 503 16.89 12.54 -8.51
CA THR A 503 17.34 11.35 -7.79
C THR A 503 17.54 10.18 -8.72
N ASP A 504 18.53 9.35 -8.37
CA ASP A 504 18.89 8.12 -9.03
C ASP A 504 18.57 6.93 -8.13
N ARG A 505 17.91 5.92 -8.69
CA ARG A 505 17.49 4.71 -7.97
C ARG A 505 17.78 3.51 -8.85
N ASP A 506 18.80 2.75 -8.50
CA ASP A 506 19.26 1.59 -9.24
C ASP A 506 19.23 0.36 -8.33
N GLY A 507 18.78 -0.80 -8.84
CA GLY A 507 18.73 -1.96 -7.97
C GLY A 507 18.46 -3.29 -8.64
N ILE A 508 18.54 -4.32 -7.79
CA ILE A 508 18.29 -5.72 -8.09
C ILE A 508 17.22 -6.21 -7.14
N GLU A 509 16.19 -6.83 -7.68
CA GLU A 509 15.10 -7.49 -6.96
C GLU A 509 15.11 -8.97 -7.33
N LEU A 510 15.05 -9.86 -6.33
CA LEU A 510 15.00 -11.31 -6.54
C LEU A 510 13.94 -11.92 -5.63
N ALA A 511 12.98 -12.63 -6.23
CA ALA A 511 12.08 -13.53 -5.52
C ALA A 511 12.37 -14.97 -5.92
N LEU A 512 12.41 -15.86 -4.95
CA LEU A 512 12.56 -17.30 -5.12
C LEU A 512 11.49 -18.03 -4.32
N GLY A 513 10.82 -18.99 -4.95
CA GLY A 513 9.97 -19.97 -4.28
C GLY A 513 10.51 -21.36 -4.56
N TRP A 514 10.94 -22.08 -3.53
CA TRP A 514 11.63 -23.36 -3.69
C TRP A 514 10.97 -24.46 -2.86
N GLN A 515 10.37 -25.45 -3.53
CA GLN A 515 9.88 -26.66 -2.88
C GLN A 515 11.05 -27.59 -2.60
N LEU A 516 11.63 -27.47 -1.40
CA LEU A 516 12.81 -28.23 -0.96
C LEU A 516 12.52 -29.73 -0.83
N ALA A 517 11.30 -30.06 -0.41
CA ALA A 517 10.75 -31.40 -0.28
C ALA A 517 9.22 -31.32 -0.28
N ASP A 518 8.50 -32.44 -0.33
CA ASP A 518 7.03 -32.49 -0.41
C ASP A 518 6.33 -31.62 0.64
N GLN A 519 6.92 -31.45 1.82
CA GLN A 519 6.36 -30.71 2.95
C GLN A 519 7.14 -29.43 3.29
N TRP A 520 8.22 -29.11 2.58
CA TRP A 520 9.07 -27.96 2.90
C TRP A 520 9.19 -27.00 1.74
N ARG A 521 8.76 -25.77 1.94
CA ARG A 521 8.91 -24.68 0.99
C ARG A 521 9.75 -23.55 1.60
N LEU A 522 10.66 -23.02 0.80
CA LEU A 522 11.41 -21.79 1.09
C LEU A 522 10.98 -20.71 0.12
N ASP A 523 10.48 -19.61 0.65
CA ASP A 523 10.25 -18.38 -0.09
C ASP A 523 11.28 -17.34 0.34
N SER A 524 11.91 -16.66 -0.62
CA SER A 524 12.97 -15.67 -0.36
C SER A 524 12.77 -14.44 -1.24
N ALA A 525 12.84 -13.27 -0.64
CA ALA A 525 12.75 -11.98 -1.31
C ALA A 525 13.96 -11.11 -0.93
N LEU A 526 14.79 -10.76 -1.90
CA LEU A 526 15.98 -9.94 -1.74
C LEU A 526 15.86 -8.66 -2.56
N THR A 527 16.20 -7.54 -1.95
CA THR A 527 16.40 -6.26 -2.63
C THR A 527 17.79 -5.74 -2.30
N LEU A 528 18.54 -5.37 -3.33
CA LEU A 528 19.78 -4.62 -3.23
C LEU A 528 19.63 -3.38 -4.11
N ALA A 529 19.64 -2.20 -3.53
CA ALA A 529 19.41 -0.96 -4.28
C ALA A 529 20.20 0.21 -3.70
N SER A 530 20.59 1.13 -4.57
CA SER A 530 21.09 2.44 -4.21
C SER A 530 20.00 3.49 -4.45
N TYR A 531 19.88 4.43 -3.53
CA TYR A 531 18.91 5.52 -3.54
C TYR A 531 19.64 6.82 -3.20
N GLU A 532 19.96 7.65 -4.22
CA GLU A 532 20.82 8.80 -4.05
C GLU A 532 20.20 10.07 -4.67
N PHE A 533 20.51 11.22 -4.07
CA PHE A 533 20.27 12.51 -4.68
C PHE A 533 21.37 12.76 -5.74
N ASP A 534 21.00 12.81 -7.02
CA ASP A 534 21.92 13.28 -8.08
C ASP A 534 22.18 14.79 -7.90
N ARG A 535 21.12 15.57 -7.69
CA ARG A 535 21.17 17.00 -7.39
C ARG A 535 20.13 17.35 -6.35
N PHE A 536 20.57 17.93 -5.26
CA PHE A 536 19.69 18.52 -4.27
C PHE A 536 20.41 19.67 -3.60
N THR A 537 19.89 20.89 -3.76
CA THR A 537 20.48 22.10 -3.19
C THR A 537 19.40 22.96 -2.55
N THR A 538 19.61 23.31 -1.30
CA THR A 538 18.85 24.33 -0.58
C THR A 538 19.63 25.66 -0.62
N PRO A 539 19.06 26.79 -0.18
CA PRO A 539 19.81 28.06 -0.10
C PRO A 539 21.08 28.00 0.75
N SER A 540 21.16 27.06 1.70
CA SER A 540 22.27 26.93 2.66
C SER A 540 23.19 25.75 2.40
N GLU A 541 22.71 24.69 1.75
CA GLU A 541 23.41 23.40 1.71
C GLU A 541 23.19 22.65 0.39
N SER A 542 24.08 21.72 0.06
CA SER A 542 23.98 20.84 -1.09
C SER A 542 24.11 19.39 -0.62
N PHE A 543 23.17 18.54 -1.03
CA PHE A 543 23.06 17.14 -0.64
C PHE A 543 23.29 16.17 -1.81
N GLY A 544 23.76 16.66 -2.97
CA GLY A 544 24.07 15.80 -4.13
C GLY A 544 25.08 14.72 -3.76
N GLY A 545 24.79 13.46 -4.10
CA GLY A 545 25.55 12.27 -3.72
C GLY A 545 25.19 11.68 -2.35
N ASN A 546 24.30 12.31 -1.58
CA ASN A 546 23.81 11.75 -0.32
C ASN A 546 22.73 10.70 -0.59
N ARG A 547 22.64 9.72 0.33
CA ARG A 547 21.57 8.72 0.34
C ARG A 547 20.21 9.37 0.64
N ILE A 548 19.16 8.88 0.02
CA ILE A 548 17.77 9.32 0.32
C ILE A 548 17.38 8.76 1.69
N PRO A 549 16.90 9.60 2.65
CA PRO A 549 16.57 9.16 3.99
C PRO A 549 15.41 8.17 4.05
N GLY A 550 15.44 7.29 5.08
CA GLY A 550 14.39 6.34 5.39
C GLY A 550 14.30 5.13 4.46
N LEU A 551 15.32 4.88 3.66
CA LEU A 551 15.42 3.76 2.74
C LEU A 551 16.67 2.91 3.06
N PRO A 552 16.50 1.62 3.37
CA PRO A 552 17.62 0.70 3.45
C PRO A 552 18.07 0.29 2.04
N GLU A 553 19.37 0.19 1.81
CA GLU A 553 19.91 -0.30 0.54
C GLU A 553 19.78 -1.81 0.38
N GLN A 554 19.52 -2.52 1.47
CA GLN A 554 19.40 -3.98 1.50
C GLN A 554 18.21 -4.40 2.34
N THR A 555 17.34 -5.25 1.77
CA THR A 555 16.31 -5.99 2.50
C THR A 555 16.33 -7.43 2.05
N TRP A 556 16.21 -8.36 3.02
CA TRP A 556 16.17 -9.79 2.71
C TRP A 556 15.21 -10.51 3.64
N VAL A 557 14.14 -11.02 3.09
CA VAL A 557 13.12 -11.79 3.80
C VAL A 557 13.15 -13.23 3.35
N ASN A 558 13.20 -14.16 4.29
CA ASN A 558 13.11 -15.58 4.01
C ASN A 558 12.00 -16.19 4.86
N GLN A 559 11.24 -17.08 4.28
CA GLN A 559 10.18 -17.82 4.94
C GLN A 559 10.35 -19.30 4.65
N LEU A 560 10.70 -20.08 5.68
CA LEU A 560 10.77 -21.53 5.59
C LEU A 560 9.49 -22.10 6.20
N THR A 561 8.64 -22.69 5.37
CA THR A 561 7.37 -23.29 5.78
C THR A 561 7.45 -24.81 5.68
N TRP A 562 7.10 -25.46 6.79
CA TRP A 562 6.76 -26.88 6.82
C TRP A 562 5.25 -27.03 6.82
N GLN A 563 4.74 -27.77 5.85
CA GLN A 563 3.31 -28.09 5.71
C GLN A 563 3.11 -29.58 5.98
N GLY A 564 2.45 -29.89 7.08
CA GLY A 564 2.10 -31.24 7.46
C GLY A 564 0.77 -31.70 6.86
N LEU A 565 0.28 -32.84 7.34
CA LEU A 565 -1.07 -33.30 7.05
C LEU A 565 -2.06 -32.51 7.90
N ASP A 566 -3.33 -32.43 7.44
CA ASP A 566 -4.44 -31.86 8.21
C ASP A 566 -4.27 -30.36 8.61
N GLU A 567 -3.68 -29.53 7.71
CA GLU A 567 -3.40 -28.09 7.93
C GLU A 567 -2.37 -27.80 9.02
N ARG A 568 -1.61 -28.77 9.49
CA ARG A 568 -0.45 -28.50 10.33
C ARG A 568 0.59 -27.71 9.57
N PHE A 569 1.07 -26.65 10.20
CA PHE A 569 2.16 -25.89 9.62
C PHE A 569 3.13 -25.40 10.69
N ALA A 570 4.35 -25.14 10.26
CA ALA A 570 5.32 -24.37 11.01
C ALA A 570 6.09 -23.47 10.04
N THR A 571 6.10 -22.19 10.32
CA THR A 571 6.76 -21.20 9.48
C THR A 571 7.78 -20.42 10.30
N LEU A 572 9.03 -20.47 9.87
CA LEU A 572 10.13 -19.64 10.36
C LEU A 572 10.37 -18.54 9.34
N GLU A 573 10.23 -17.30 9.76
CA GLU A 573 10.47 -16.12 8.93
C GLU A 573 11.66 -15.35 9.47
N THR A 574 12.55 -14.90 8.59
CA THR A 574 13.66 -14.01 8.92
C THR A 574 13.59 -12.78 8.04
N GLU A 575 13.74 -11.61 8.64
CA GLU A 575 13.78 -10.32 7.95
C GLU A 575 15.09 -9.61 8.31
N TYR A 576 15.90 -9.32 7.31
CA TYR A 576 17.05 -8.44 7.41
C TYR A 576 16.71 -7.08 6.80
N VAL A 577 16.99 -6.03 7.53
CA VAL A 577 16.92 -4.65 7.07
C VAL A 577 18.28 -4.01 7.25
N GLY A 578 18.87 -3.49 6.18
CA GLY A 578 20.14 -2.76 6.18
C GLY A 578 20.06 -1.45 6.95
N ASP A 579 21.20 -0.85 7.19
CA ASP A 579 21.29 0.50 7.78
C ASP A 579 20.62 1.54 6.86
N MET A 580 20.14 2.60 7.48
CA MET A 580 19.51 3.72 6.77
C MET A 580 19.90 5.05 7.40
N VAL A 581 19.77 6.12 6.66
CA VAL A 581 19.95 7.49 7.18
C VAL A 581 18.58 8.11 7.47
N ALA A 582 18.52 8.99 8.47
CA ALA A 582 17.28 9.61 8.93
C ALA A 582 17.10 11.06 8.44
N ASP A 583 18.16 11.68 7.90
CA ASP A 583 18.15 13.07 7.42
C ASP A 583 18.87 13.24 6.09
N ASN A 584 18.57 14.33 5.38
CA ASN A 584 19.13 14.65 4.06
C ASN A 584 20.64 14.89 4.10
N ALA A 585 21.18 15.30 5.26
CA ALA A 585 22.62 15.51 5.44
C ALA A 585 23.39 14.20 5.66
N ASN A 586 22.67 13.09 5.90
CA ASN A 586 23.22 11.77 6.25
C ASN A 586 24.05 11.80 7.56
N GLU A 587 23.67 12.69 8.50
CA GLU A 587 24.33 12.82 9.81
C GLU A 587 23.80 11.84 10.84
N THR A 588 22.54 11.42 10.71
CA THR A 588 21.89 10.46 11.62
C THR A 588 21.72 9.12 10.93
N GLU A 589 22.43 8.12 11.42
CA GLU A 589 22.32 6.73 10.95
C GLU A 589 21.43 5.90 11.89
N VAL A 590 20.74 4.93 11.34
CA VAL A 590 19.96 3.91 12.03
C VAL A 590 20.53 2.55 11.65
N ASP A 591 20.97 1.80 12.67
CA ASP A 591 21.63 0.52 12.50
C ASP A 591 20.74 -0.53 11.81
N SER A 592 21.37 -1.44 11.08
CA SER A 592 20.74 -2.63 10.50
C SER A 592 20.27 -3.60 11.59
N TYR A 593 19.25 -4.40 11.28
CA TYR A 593 18.73 -5.39 12.21
C TYR A 593 18.25 -6.67 11.52
N TRP A 594 18.13 -7.73 12.35
CA TRP A 594 17.50 -8.99 11.97
C TRP A 594 16.30 -9.29 12.86
N LEU A 595 15.17 -9.59 12.23
CA LEU A 595 14.02 -10.12 12.94
C LEU A 595 13.83 -11.60 12.61
N VAL A 596 13.42 -12.36 13.62
CA VAL A 596 13.05 -13.77 13.46
C VAL A 596 11.66 -13.95 14.03
N ASN A 597 10.75 -14.46 13.21
CA ASN A 597 9.36 -14.73 13.58
C ASN A 597 9.08 -16.23 13.41
N LEU A 598 8.25 -16.78 14.30
CA LEU A 598 7.85 -18.19 14.26
C LEU A 598 6.33 -18.29 14.37
N ARG A 599 5.71 -19.07 13.51
CA ARG A 599 4.29 -19.38 13.54
C ARG A 599 4.10 -20.88 13.44
N VAL A 600 3.21 -21.42 14.25
CA VAL A 600 2.84 -22.85 14.23
C VAL A 600 1.32 -22.98 14.36
N GLY A 601 0.73 -23.94 13.69
CA GLY A 601 -0.69 -24.19 13.78
C GLY A 601 -1.06 -25.63 13.45
N ASP A 602 -2.28 -25.99 13.85
CA ASP A 602 -2.88 -27.30 13.60
C ASP A 602 -4.39 -27.15 13.35
N GLY A 603 -4.97 -28.08 12.60
CA GLY A 603 -6.40 -28.11 12.30
C GLY A 603 -7.01 -29.47 12.67
N TRP A 604 -8.23 -29.42 13.22
CA TRP A 604 -8.97 -30.61 13.64
C TRP A 604 -10.38 -30.61 13.04
N GLN A 605 -10.74 -31.72 12.42
CA GLN A 605 -12.13 -31.95 12.01
C GLN A 605 -12.95 -32.37 13.23
N LEU A 606 -13.92 -31.54 13.65
CA LEU A 606 -14.78 -31.81 14.83
C LEU A 606 -16.10 -32.50 14.46
N GLY A 607 -16.48 -32.50 13.19
CA GLY A 607 -17.71 -33.08 12.67
C GLY A 607 -17.67 -33.20 11.16
N SER A 608 -18.82 -33.45 10.49
CA SER A 608 -18.84 -33.51 9.02
C SER A 608 -18.49 -32.16 8.39
N ASP A 609 -18.94 -31.06 9.00
CA ASP A 609 -18.91 -29.74 8.41
C ASP A 609 -18.20 -28.71 9.31
N THR A 610 -17.76 -29.12 10.51
CA THR A 610 -17.11 -28.21 11.47
C THR A 610 -15.63 -28.50 11.58
N ARG A 611 -14.82 -27.47 11.42
CA ARG A 611 -13.36 -27.52 11.56
C ARG A 611 -12.89 -26.49 12.59
N LEU A 612 -11.94 -26.88 13.42
CA LEU A 612 -11.23 -26.01 14.35
C LEU A 612 -9.79 -25.88 13.92
N ASN A 613 -9.32 -24.66 13.73
CA ASN A 613 -7.92 -24.31 13.53
C ASN A 613 -7.41 -23.54 14.72
N ALA A 614 -6.21 -23.85 15.19
CA ALA A 614 -5.53 -23.12 16.24
C ALA A 614 -4.09 -22.81 15.82
N TYR A 615 -3.59 -21.64 16.20
CA TYR A 615 -2.21 -21.25 15.92
C TYR A 615 -1.64 -20.36 17.01
N VAL A 616 -0.32 -20.36 17.08
CA VAL A 616 0.46 -19.47 17.92
C VAL A 616 1.58 -18.86 17.08
N GLY A 617 1.81 -17.58 17.25
CA GLY A 617 2.91 -16.85 16.65
C GLY A 617 3.77 -16.14 17.69
N VAL A 618 5.06 -16.07 17.40
CA VAL A 618 6.02 -15.26 18.15
C VAL A 618 6.67 -14.31 17.16
N ARG A 619 6.51 -13.01 17.36
CA ARG A 619 7.24 -11.99 16.62
C ARG A 619 8.51 -11.61 17.37
N ASN A 620 9.55 -11.26 16.62
CA ASN A 620 10.83 -10.87 17.16
C ASN A 620 11.35 -11.89 18.23
N LEU A 621 11.46 -13.15 17.80
CA LEU A 621 11.85 -14.28 18.69
C LEU A 621 13.17 -14.04 19.43
N LEU A 622 14.12 -13.34 18.78
CA LEU A 622 15.44 -13.05 19.33
C LEU A 622 15.46 -11.83 20.25
N ASP A 623 14.33 -11.12 20.38
CA ASP A 623 14.18 -9.92 21.22
C ASP A 623 15.07 -8.74 20.77
N GLU A 624 15.25 -8.60 19.47
CA GLU A 624 16.04 -7.54 18.82
C GLU A 624 15.47 -6.16 19.07
N GLU A 625 16.31 -5.17 19.34
CA GLU A 625 15.92 -3.77 19.46
C GLU A 625 15.99 -3.08 18.12
N HIS A 626 14.87 -2.65 17.61
CA HIS A 626 14.77 -1.94 16.34
C HIS A 626 13.72 -0.82 16.39
N TYR A 627 13.54 -0.11 15.30
CA TYR A 627 12.56 0.96 15.19
C TYR A 627 11.45 0.58 14.20
N ALA A 628 10.20 0.72 14.63
CA ALA A 628 9.02 0.51 13.77
C ALA A 628 8.92 1.59 12.69
N ASN A 629 9.42 2.79 13.01
CA ASN A 629 9.46 3.92 12.09
C ASN A 629 10.67 4.82 12.40
N VAL A 630 11.18 5.47 11.35
CA VAL A 630 12.19 6.53 11.45
C VAL A 630 11.60 7.81 10.86
N ARG A 631 11.44 8.84 11.68
CA ARG A 631 10.99 10.17 11.22
C ARG A 631 12.08 10.83 10.40
N LEU A 632 11.73 11.24 9.19
CA LEU A 632 12.70 11.87 8.29
C LEU A 632 12.88 13.35 8.65
N ASN A 633 14.11 13.81 8.67
CA ASN A 633 14.48 15.18 9.02
C ASN A 633 13.84 15.64 10.36
N GLY A 634 13.79 14.72 11.34
CA GLY A 634 13.09 14.94 12.60
C GLY A 634 13.65 16.11 13.41
N THR A 635 12.82 17.11 13.72
CA THR A 635 13.22 18.27 14.54
C THR A 635 13.60 17.86 15.96
N PHE A 636 14.54 18.57 16.57
CA PHE A 636 15.04 18.31 17.93
C PHE A 636 15.62 16.91 18.14
N GLY A 637 16.10 16.25 17.06
CA GLY A 637 16.64 14.90 17.07
C GLY A 637 15.59 13.81 17.33
N ARG A 638 14.31 14.06 17.11
CA ARG A 638 13.21 13.12 17.28
C ARG A 638 13.02 12.26 16.04
N PHE A 639 13.92 11.33 15.85
CA PHE A 639 13.92 10.43 14.70
C PHE A 639 13.27 9.08 14.99
N TYR A 640 13.19 8.66 16.26
CA TYR A 640 13.04 7.25 16.63
C TYR A 640 11.64 6.92 17.12
N GLU A 641 11.00 5.94 16.51
CA GLU A 641 9.79 5.30 17.02
C GLU A 641 10.11 3.83 17.31
N PRO A 642 10.41 3.49 18.59
CA PRO A 642 10.78 2.13 18.97
C PRO A 642 9.68 1.11 18.67
N ALA A 643 10.08 -0.03 18.10
CA ALA A 643 9.22 -1.17 17.86
C ALA A 643 9.01 -2.03 19.13
N PRO A 644 7.92 -2.82 19.17
CA PRO A 644 7.74 -3.82 20.22
C PRO A 644 8.91 -4.79 20.32
N ARG A 645 9.18 -5.20 21.55
CA ARG A 645 10.09 -6.31 21.86
C ARG A 645 9.47 -7.63 21.40
N ARG A 646 9.99 -8.76 21.86
CA ARG A 646 9.37 -10.06 21.59
C ARG A 646 7.91 -10.05 22.01
N SER A 647 7.02 -10.37 21.07
CA SER A 647 5.58 -10.45 21.31
C SER A 647 5.03 -11.82 20.89
N VAL A 648 3.99 -12.28 21.60
CA VAL A 648 3.36 -13.57 21.36
C VAL A 648 1.88 -13.33 21.10
N TYR A 649 1.30 -14.07 20.17
CA TYR A 649 -0.14 -14.09 19.93
C TYR A 649 -0.63 -15.50 19.61
N GLY A 650 -1.90 -15.72 19.79
CA GLY A 650 -2.55 -16.99 19.42
C GLY A 650 -3.98 -16.77 18.98
N GLY A 651 -4.43 -17.65 18.12
CA GLY A 651 -5.77 -17.60 17.54
C GLY A 651 -6.45 -18.97 17.48
N LEU A 652 -7.77 -18.90 17.56
CA LEU A 652 -8.68 -20.02 17.33
C LEU A 652 -9.67 -19.62 16.26
N GLU A 653 -9.87 -20.46 15.25
CA GLU A 653 -10.86 -20.28 14.20
C GLU A 653 -11.73 -21.52 14.10
N VAL A 654 -13.04 -21.32 14.14
CA VAL A 654 -14.03 -22.37 13.86
C VAL A 654 -14.69 -22.06 12.53
N ARG A 655 -14.67 -23.03 11.61
CA ARG A 655 -15.35 -22.99 10.30
C ARG A 655 -16.49 -24.00 10.27
N PHE A 656 -17.63 -23.60 9.70
CA PHE A 656 -18.84 -24.44 9.63
C PHE A 656 -19.72 -24.06 8.45
#